data_fd533052ffbc55082bb1beda79594689
#
_entry.id   fd533052ffbc55082bb1beda79594689
#
_cell.length_a   1.000
_cell.length_b   1.000
_cell.length_c   1.000
_cell.angle_alpha   90.00
_cell.angle_beta   90.00
_cell.angle_gamma   90.00
#
_symmetry.space_group_name_H-M   'P 1'
#
loop_
_entity.id
_entity.type
_entity.pdbx_description
1 polymer ?
#
loop_
_entity_poly.entity_id
_entity_poly.type
_entity_poly.pdbx_seq_one_letter_code
_entity_poly.pdbx_strand_id
1 'polypeptide(L)'
;MENRVLEILSSLTLEEKINLLTGSDTMSTKAVERVGLKCKNFADGPHGVRADYEDNCTSFPNLCMVGATWDKELTEELGEHIAKDCIEHDVDMILGPGINIKRHTLCGRNFEYVSEDPVLAGEICASYINGLQKNGVSASLKHFALNNQEKDRIWLSVDADMRTLMEIYLKPFEIAVKKSSPDSVMCAYNKLHSIWCSENKFLLTEILREMWGYDGFVVSDWGAVHNPCLAFASGLDLQMPKNAEIIDDIKNGIENGEITEEDIDRAAGRIIKFMLNPKAQKRAYDRGKQHAFARKLVAEGTVLLKNEADTLPLTKEKYKKIAVIGEFAQNPLICGQGSAEVRVKEAWIESPLEELTKELGDSVEVKYKEVYGKTSFSKEMLWPKLGEFTEFIDDSDLVLMFIGSMESEDTEQFDRRTANFNPNYEMFIDFAVKAGKKVAVVIQSGSAMILGEWKDSVSAIVQMWLPGEGAGGAVDVLCGKVNPSGRLPETFPTKVRTDLDYPGNGQTVEYNEKLFVGYRYYDKHPEEIVYPFGHGLSYTKFEYKNVKTERKGNTLCVSFDLKNIGDMDGAEVVQIYSGDPVSTVIRPEKELRAFKKVYLTSGETKQVSFEVDLKELGYYNVLLKDWVTEPGKYIIYVGASSRDIRLEDEIFIGDKAPYSIDIKGETMIG
;
A
#
# COMPACT_ATOMS: atom_id res chain seq x y z
N MET A 1 27.51 -19.43 -6.12
CA MET A 1 26.71 -19.36 -4.86
C MET A 1 26.32 -20.76 -4.41
N GLU A 2 25.58 -21.54 -5.20
CA GLU A 2 25.06 -22.88 -4.83
C GLU A 2 26.13 -23.86 -4.32
N ASN A 3 27.27 -24.03 -5.01
CA ASN A 3 28.36 -24.90 -4.53
C ASN A 3 28.88 -24.50 -3.13
N ARG A 4 28.90 -23.17 -2.85
CA ARG A 4 29.35 -22.70 -1.52
C ARG A 4 28.32 -22.98 -0.44
N VAL A 5 27.01 -22.86 -0.77
CA VAL A 5 25.92 -23.23 0.14
C VAL A 5 26.01 -24.72 0.49
N LEU A 6 26.16 -25.60 -0.51
CA LEU A 6 26.27 -27.04 -0.31
C LEU A 6 27.51 -27.44 0.51
N GLU A 7 28.66 -26.80 0.25
CA GLU A 7 29.90 -27.01 1.02
C GLU A 7 29.69 -26.67 2.50
N ILE A 8 29.08 -25.48 2.77
CA ILE A 8 28.80 -25.07 4.15
C ILE A 8 27.78 -26.02 4.79
N LEU A 9 26.66 -26.27 4.13
CA LEU A 9 25.59 -27.13 4.63
C LEU A 9 26.11 -28.54 5.03
N SER A 10 26.93 -29.14 4.18
CA SER A 10 27.54 -30.44 4.44
C SER A 10 28.57 -30.45 5.62
N SER A 11 29.11 -29.30 5.96
CA SER A 11 30.07 -29.15 7.08
C SER A 11 29.39 -28.86 8.42
N LEU A 12 28.09 -28.52 8.43
CA LEU A 12 27.34 -28.23 9.65
C LEU A 12 26.86 -29.50 10.33
N THR A 13 26.88 -29.51 11.66
CA THR A 13 26.16 -30.51 12.46
C THR A 13 24.64 -30.24 12.38
N LEU A 14 23.83 -31.27 12.70
CA LEU A 14 22.37 -31.11 12.75
C LEU A 14 21.95 -29.97 13.69
N GLU A 15 22.58 -29.87 14.88
CA GLU A 15 22.26 -28.76 15.81
C GLU A 15 22.61 -27.38 15.25
N GLU A 16 23.70 -27.24 14.52
CA GLU A 16 24.05 -25.98 13.86
C GLU A 16 23.05 -25.61 12.77
N LYS A 17 22.60 -26.60 11.99
CA LYS A 17 21.54 -26.40 10.99
C LYS A 17 20.23 -25.95 11.64
N ILE A 18 19.77 -26.65 12.69
CA ILE A 18 18.58 -26.30 13.46
C ILE A 18 18.70 -24.88 14.05
N ASN A 19 19.87 -24.55 14.59
CA ASN A 19 20.11 -23.22 15.13
C ASN A 19 20.04 -22.09 14.09
N LEU A 20 20.26 -22.37 12.80
CA LEU A 20 20.06 -21.38 11.71
C LEU A 20 18.59 -21.11 11.43
N LEU A 21 17.67 -21.98 11.83
CA LEU A 21 16.23 -21.88 11.60
C LEU A 21 15.52 -20.96 12.61
N THR A 22 16.25 -20.36 13.55
CA THR A 22 15.70 -19.42 14.53
C THR A 22 16.61 -18.21 14.69
N GLY A 23 16.05 -17.09 15.16
CA GLY A 23 16.83 -15.90 15.50
C GLY A 23 17.90 -16.15 16.56
N SER A 24 18.95 -15.34 16.54
CA SER A 24 19.90 -15.26 17.69
C SER A 24 19.30 -14.48 18.86
N ASP A 25 18.44 -13.53 18.52
CA ASP A 25 17.69 -12.63 19.39
C ASP A 25 16.34 -12.26 18.75
N THR A 26 15.86 -11.03 18.95
CA THR A 26 14.59 -10.55 18.40
C THR A 26 14.68 -10.08 16.95
N MET A 27 15.87 -9.70 16.44
CA MET A 27 16.02 -9.03 15.13
C MET A 27 17.26 -9.47 14.35
N SER A 28 17.89 -10.60 14.71
CA SER A 28 19.10 -11.04 14.02
C SER A 28 19.12 -12.54 13.74
N THR A 29 19.77 -12.94 12.64
CA THR A 29 20.07 -14.37 12.37
C THR A 29 21.23 -14.85 13.23
N LYS A 30 21.37 -16.16 13.37
CA LYS A 30 22.44 -16.76 14.17
C LYS A 30 23.71 -16.94 13.33
N ALA A 31 24.83 -16.39 13.79
CA ALA A 31 26.15 -16.60 13.16
C ALA A 31 26.70 -18.02 13.38
N VAL A 32 27.47 -18.53 12.39
CA VAL A 32 28.31 -19.74 12.54
C VAL A 32 29.73 -19.39 12.08
N GLU A 33 30.50 -18.80 12.97
CA GLU A 33 31.81 -18.19 12.68
C GLU A 33 32.81 -19.15 12.06
N ARG A 34 32.84 -20.44 12.50
CA ARG A 34 33.79 -21.45 12.00
C ARG A 34 33.67 -21.72 10.49
N VAL A 35 32.53 -21.41 9.89
CA VAL A 35 32.26 -21.53 8.42
C VAL A 35 32.13 -20.17 7.74
N GLY A 36 32.36 -19.08 8.48
CA GLY A 36 32.34 -17.71 7.97
C GLY A 36 30.95 -17.13 7.77
N LEU A 37 29.89 -17.71 8.35
CA LEU A 37 28.56 -17.15 8.35
C LEU A 37 28.42 -16.09 9.43
N LYS A 38 28.27 -14.82 9.03
CA LYS A 38 28.03 -13.69 9.92
C LYS A 38 26.52 -13.49 10.13
N CYS A 39 26.14 -12.95 11.29
CA CYS A 39 24.76 -12.57 11.52
C CYS A 39 24.28 -11.51 10.51
N LYS A 40 22.99 -11.51 10.26
CA LYS A 40 22.26 -10.49 9.49
C LYS A 40 21.24 -9.81 10.40
N ASN A 41 21.22 -8.48 10.35
CA ASN A 41 20.36 -7.65 11.17
C ASN A 41 19.09 -7.28 10.40
N PHE A 42 17.95 -7.42 11.04
CA PHE A 42 16.64 -7.02 10.52
C PHE A 42 16.18 -5.73 11.21
N ALA A 43 15.33 -4.98 10.55
CA ALA A 43 14.60 -3.89 11.17
C ALA A 43 13.17 -3.82 10.64
N ASP A 44 12.25 -3.48 11.52
CA ASP A 44 10.92 -3.03 11.13
C ASP A 44 10.99 -1.71 10.38
N GLY A 45 9.88 -1.36 9.74
CA GLY A 45 9.68 -0.04 9.12
C GLY A 45 9.57 -0.06 7.62
N PRO A 46 8.38 -0.36 7.04
CA PRO A 46 8.15 -0.22 5.61
C PRO A 46 8.21 1.24 5.13
N HIS A 47 8.20 2.20 6.05
CA HIS A 47 8.23 3.65 5.81
C HIS A 47 9.56 4.32 6.18
N GLY A 48 10.59 3.51 6.46
CA GLY A 48 11.90 3.91 6.95
C GLY A 48 12.37 2.94 8.02
N VAL A 49 13.61 3.05 8.45
CA VAL A 49 14.19 2.15 9.47
C VAL A 49 13.61 2.46 10.85
N ARG A 50 12.98 1.47 11.49
CA ARG A 50 12.65 1.57 12.90
C ARG A 50 13.85 1.21 13.74
N ALA A 51 14.60 2.23 14.18
CA ALA A 51 15.67 2.06 15.16
C ALA A 51 15.15 2.48 16.53
N ASP A 52 15.33 1.63 17.55
CA ASP A 52 14.72 1.85 18.87
C ASP A 52 15.26 3.07 19.62
N TYR A 53 16.45 3.56 19.27
CA TYR A 53 17.14 4.62 20.05
C TYR A 53 17.89 5.64 19.18
N GLU A 54 17.87 5.56 17.86
CA GLU A 54 18.64 6.45 17.00
C GLU A 54 17.76 7.48 16.29
N ASP A 55 17.94 8.71 16.72
CA ASP A 55 17.23 9.88 16.18
C ASP A 55 17.56 10.28 14.72
N ASN A 56 18.24 9.47 13.94
CA ASN A 56 18.71 9.84 12.61
C ASN A 56 18.02 9.14 11.44
N CYS A 57 17.02 8.31 11.73
CA CYS A 57 16.23 7.65 10.69
C CYS A 57 15.33 8.66 9.98
N THR A 58 14.99 8.37 8.72
CA THR A 58 14.04 9.16 7.95
C THR A 58 12.67 8.52 8.04
N SER A 59 11.64 9.28 8.41
CA SER A 59 10.26 8.86 8.29
C SER A 59 9.74 9.30 6.93
N PHE A 60 9.70 8.35 5.98
CA PHE A 60 9.06 8.56 4.68
C PHE A 60 7.54 8.44 4.81
N PRO A 61 6.78 8.94 3.83
CA PRO A 61 5.33 8.76 3.79
C PRO A 61 4.92 7.29 3.85
N ASN A 62 3.80 7.02 4.50
CA ASN A 62 3.26 5.68 4.63
C ASN A 62 2.83 5.09 3.27
N LEU A 63 2.79 3.75 3.16
CA LEU A 63 2.51 3.08 1.88
C LEU A 63 1.15 3.43 1.28
N CYS A 64 0.16 3.85 2.08
CA CYS A 64 -1.08 4.43 1.56
C CYS A 64 -0.84 5.67 0.69
N MET A 65 0.10 6.56 1.08
CA MET A 65 0.50 7.72 0.29
C MET A 65 1.41 7.34 -0.87
N VAL A 66 2.32 6.39 -0.67
CA VAL A 66 3.17 5.86 -1.76
C VAL A 66 2.29 5.26 -2.86
N GLY A 67 1.25 4.50 -2.50
CA GLY A 67 0.25 4.00 -3.43
C GLY A 67 -0.47 5.12 -4.20
N ALA A 68 -0.74 6.24 -3.53
CA ALA A 68 -1.37 7.39 -4.16
C ALA A 68 -0.48 8.12 -5.18
N THR A 69 0.81 7.87 -5.22
CA THR A 69 1.69 8.40 -6.27
C THR A 69 1.46 7.76 -7.63
N TRP A 70 1.05 6.48 -7.68
CA TRP A 70 0.95 5.67 -8.89
C TRP A 70 2.21 5.71 -9.74
N ASP A 71 3.36 5.89 -9.11
CA ASP A 71 4.66 6.12 -9.74
C ASP A 71 5.66 5.04 -9.34
N LYS A 72 5.95 4.14 -10.28
CA LYS A 72 6.85 3.01 -10.07
C LYS A 72 8.31 3.45 -9.94
N GLU A 73 8.71 4.42 -10.75
CA GLU A 73 10.07 4.96 -10.75
C GLU A 73 10.35 5.70 -9.44
N LEU A 74 9.42 6.52 -8.98
CA LEU A 74 9.52 7.22 -7.70
C LEU A 74 9.52 6.24 -6.51
N THR A 75 8.78 5.13 -6.62
CA THR A 75 8.76 4.10 -5.59
C THR A 75 10.05 3.28 -5.57
N GLU A 76 10.69 3.03 -6.73
CA GLU A 76 12.03 2.42 -6.78
C GLU A 76 13.06 3.38 -6.13
N GLU A 77 12.99 4.68 -6.40
CA GLU A 77 13.81 5.70 -5.74
C GLU A 77 13.60 5.70 -4.21
N LEU A 78 12.35 5.51 -3.72
CA LEU A 78 12.06 5.34 -2.29
C LEU A 78 12.82 4.14 -1.71
N GLY A 79 12.77 2.99 -2.39
CA GLY A 79 13.54 1.80 -1.98
C GLY A 79 15.03 2.07 -1.88
N GLU A 80 15.61 2.85 -2.82
CA GLU A 80 17.02 3.28 -2.76
C GLU A 80 17.30 4.18 -1.56
N HIS A 81 16.38 5.07 -1.19
CA HIS A 81 16.51 5.95 -0.03
C HIS A 81 16.43 5.18 1.28
N ILE A 82 15.49 4.25 1.42
CA ILE A 82 15.40 3.37 2.59
C ILE A 82 16.65 2.48 2.71
N ALA A 83 17.18 1.98 1.59
CA ALA A 83 18.43 1.23 1.61
C ALA A 83 19.61 2.04 2.16
N LYS A 84 19.69 3.34 1.87
CA LYS A 84 20.74 4.23 2.43
C LYS A 84 20.60 4.34 3.95
N ASP A 85 19.38 4.48 4.47
CA ASP A 85 19.12 4.50 5.91
C ASP A 85 19.47 3.14 6.53
N CYS A 86 19.09 2.01 5.92
CA CYS A 86 19.47 0.68 6.39
C CYS A 86 20.99 0.50 6.48
N ILE A 87 21.73 0.91 5.45
CA ILE A 87 23.19 0.81 5.41
C ILE A 87 23.84 1.67 6.50
N GLU A 88 23.33 2.88 6.75
CA GLU A 88 23.82 3.75 7.81
C GLU A 88 23.63 3.13 9.19
N HIS A 89 22.48 2.47 9.41
CA HIS A 89 22.11 1.84 10.69
C HIS A 89 22.48 0.36 10.81
N ASP A 90 23.32 -0.17 9.92
CA ASP A 90 23.81 -1.56 9.95
C ASP A 90 22.70 -2.61 9.81
N VAL A 91 21.62 -2.30 9.08
CA VAL A 91 20.48 -3.16 8.78
C VAL A 91 20.71 -3.88 7.46
N ASP A 92 20.61 -5.21 7.44
CA ASP A 92 20.79 -6.04 6.25
C ASP A 92 19.44 -6.29 5.53
N MET A 93 18.33 -6.26 6.26
CA MET A 93 16.97 -6.50 5.74
C MET A 93 15.95 -5.62 6.41
N ILE A 94 15.08 -4.98 5.61
CA ILE A 94 13.89 -4.30 6.10
C ILE A 94 12.67 -5.25 6.05
N LEU A 95 11.87 -5.27 7.12
CA LEU A 95 10.64 -6.05 7.21
C LEU A 95 9.48 -5.30 6.53
N GLY A 96 9.49 -5.36 5.23
CA GLY A 96 8.55 -4.67 4.34
C GLY A 96 8.89 -4.90 2.86
N PRO A 97 8.02 -4.44 1.96
CA PRO A 97 6.78 -3.67 2.17
C PRO A 97 5.58 -4.53 2.58
N GLY A 98 4.56 -3.88 3.18
CA GLY A 98 3.24 -4.48 3.40
C GLY A 98 2.40 -4.42 2.12
N ILE A 99 1.86 -5.57 1.67
CA ILE A 99 1.18 -5.67 0.36
C ILE A 99 -0.28 -6.15 0.45
N ASN A 100 -0.78 -6.42 1.66
CA ASN A 100 -2.13 -6.92 1.82
C ASN A 100 -3.17 -5.96 1.23
N ILE A 101 -4.23 -6.52 0.68
CA ILE A 101 -5.32 -5.72 0.07
C ILE A 101 -6.09 -4.96 1.15
N LYS A 102 -6.42 -3.70 0.88
CA LYS A 102 -7.32 -2.90 1.71
C LYS A 102 -8.76 -3.39 1.52
N ARG A 103 -9.14 -4.44 2.30
CA ARG A 103 -10.43 -5.11 2.19
C ARG A 103 -11.55 -4.28 2.81
N HIS A 104 -11.27 -3.67 3.95
CA HIS A 104 -12.25 -2.95 4.75
C HIS A 104 -11.66 -1.66 5.32
N THR A 105 -12.45 -0.59 5.34
CA THR A 105 -12.01 0.74 5.81
C THR A 105 -11.60 0.77 7.28
N LEU A 106 -12.05 -0.20 8.08
CA LEU A 106 -11.75 -0.28 9.52
C LEU A 106 -10.48 -1.08 9.84
N CYS A 107 -9.79 -1.70 8.89
CA CYS A 107 -8.54 -2.38 9.18
C CYS A 107 -7.47 -1.39 9.68
N GLY A 108 -6.96 -1.63 10.89
CA GLY A 108 -6.01 -0.73 11.56
C GLY A 108 -4.69 -0.55 10.81
N ARG A 109 -4.23 -1.57 10.07
CA ARG A 109 -2.98 -1.54 9.30
C ARG A 109 -3.12 -1.06 7.86
N ASN A 110 -4.27 -0.53 7.45
CA ASN A 110 -4.44 0.01 6.09
C ASN A 110 -3.40 1.09 5.74
N PHE A 111 -2.89 1.83 6.72
CA PHE A 111 -1.88 2.88 6.51
C PHE A 111 -0.57 2.33 5.93
N GLU A 112 -0.21 1.08 6.24
CA GLU A 112 1.00 0.43 5.75
C GLU A 112 0.77 -0.49 4.54
N TYR A 113 -0.45 -0.50 3.98
CA TYR A 113 -0.80 -1.22 2.76
C TYR A 113 -1.04 -0.26 1.60
N VAL A 114 -0.72 -0.71 0.39
CA VAL A 114 -0.70 0.16 -0.79
C VAL A 114 -2.11 0.45 -1.30
N SER A 115 -2.94 -0.58 -1.54
CA SER A 115 -4.15 -0.41 -2.35
C SER A 115 -5.25 -1.46 -2.08
N GLU A 116 -6.47 -1.16 -2.53
CA GLU A 116 -7.56 -2.13 -2.70
C GLU A 116 -7.42 -2.95 -4.00
N ASP A 117 -6.53 -2.56 -4.91
CA ASP A 117 -6.31 -3.21 -6.20
C ASP A 117 -5.02 -4.03 -6.21
N PRO A 118 -5.08 -5.32 -6.61
CA PRO A 118 -3.91 -6.20 -6.59
C PRO A 118 -2.81 -5.82 -7.59
N VAL A 119 -3.15 -5.19 -8.74
CA VAL A 119 -2.16 -4.77 -9.74
C VAL A 119 -1.39 -3.57 -9.24
N LEU A 120 -2.09 -2.55 -8.73
CA LEU A 120 -1.43 -1.38 -8.15
C LEU A 120 -0.56 -1.77 -6.97
N ALA A 121 -1.07 -2.59 -6.03
CA ALA A 121 -0.31 -3.04 -4.87
C ALA A 121 0.94 -3.83 -5.28
N GLY A 122 0.78 -4.79 -6.21
CA GLY A 122 1.89 -5.63 -6.68
C GLY A 122 2.99 -4.86 -7.40
N GLU A 123 2.63 -3.95 -8.31
CA GLU A 123 3.59 -3.14 -9.08
C GLU A 123 4.38 -2.17 -8.20
N ILE A 124 3.70 -1.46 -7.29
CA ILE A 124 4.34 -0.52 -6.37
C ILE A 124 5.28 -1.26 -5.41
N CYS A 125 4.83 -2.37 -4.81
CA CYS A 125 5.71 -3.15 -3.92
C CYS A 125 6.89 -3.78 -4.67
N ALA A 126 6.71 -4.24 -5.90
CA ALA A 126 7.82 -4.74 -6.72
C ALA A 126 8.89 -3.66 -6.95
N SER A 127 8.47 -2.43 -7.28
CA SER A 127 9.40 -1.29 -7.46
C SER A 127 10.14 -0.94 -6.17
N TYR A 128 9.43 -0.92 -5.04
CA TYR A 128 10.03 -0.70 -3.71
C TYR A 128 11.13 -1.75 -3.41
N ILE A 129 10.84 -3.04 -3.62
CA ILE A 129 11.79 -4.14 -3.40
C ILE A 129 13.00 -4.01 -4.33
N ASN A 130 12.78 -3.71 -5.60
CA ASN A 130 13.87 -3.51 -6.56
C ASN A 130 14.83 -2.40 -6.12
N GLY A 131 14.30 -1.26 -5.64
CA GLY A 131 15.10 -0.14 -5.12
C GLY A 131 15.97 -0.55 -3.92
N LEU A 132 15.42 -1.31 -2.98
CA LEU A 132 16.16 -1.86 -1.83
C LEU A 132 17.28 -2.80 -2.27
N GLN A 133 16.92 -3.87 -3.01
CA GLN A 133 17.83 -4.98 -3.31
C GLN A 133 18.93 -4.59 -4.29
N LYS A 134 18.67 -3.67 -5.22
CA LYS A 134 19.66 -3.04 -6.10
C LYS A 134 20.79 -2.35 -5.31
N ASN A 135 20.52 -1.91 -4.09
CA ASN A 135 21.48 -1.28 -3.19
C ASN A 135 22.10 -2.24 -2.15
N GLY A 136 21.76 -3.52 -2.22
CA GLY A 136 22.32 -4.58 -1.36
C GLY A 136 21.66 -4.69 0.02
N VAL A 137 20.44 -4.15 0.16
CA VAL A 137 19.58 -4.34 1.33
C VAL A 137 18.43 -5.25 0.95
N SER A 138 18.20 -6.29 1.73
CA SER A 138 17.12 -7.25 1.47
C SER A 138 15.77 -6.74 1.89
N ALA A 139 14.71 -7.20 1.21
CA ALA A 139 13.33 -6.94 1.56
C ALA A 139 12.64 -8.22 2.07
N SER A 140 11.74 -8.10 3.04
CA SER A 140 10.82 -9.14 3.47
C SER A 140 9.39 -8.74 3.15
N LEU A 141 8.84 -9.24 2.05
CA LEU A 141 7.48 -8.94 1.57
C LEU A 141 6.44 -9.53 2.53
N LYS A 142 5.50 -8.72 3.04
CA LYS A 142 4.58 -9.12 4.12
C LYS A 142 3.15 -8.65 3.90
N HIS A 143 2.14 -9.31 4.51
CA HIS A 143 2.13 -10.54 5.31
C HIS A 143 1.44 -11.64 4.50
N PHE A 144 2.12 -12.74 4.23
CA PHE A 144 1.65 -13.83 3.38
C PHE A 144 0.91 -14.90 4.19
N ALA A 145 -0.47 -14.94 4.19
CA ALA A 145 -1.33 -14.09 3.42
C ALA A 145 -2.63 -13.78 4.19
N LEU A 146 -3.45 -12.88 3.64
CA LEU A 146 -4.79 -12.56 4.12
C LEU A 146 -4.86 -11.93 5.53
N ASN A 147 -3.85 -11.18 5.94
CA ASN A 147 -3.92 -10.35 7.15
C ASN A 147 -4.58 -9.00 6.80
N ASN A 148 -5.92 -9.00 6.68
CA ASN A 148 -6.71 -7.84 6.25
C ASN A 148 -7.56 -7.26 7.39
N GLN A 149 -7.28 -7.64 8.63
CA GLN A 149 -7.82 -7.11 9.89
C GLN A 149 -6.86 -7.41 11.03
N GLU A 150 -6.95 -6.62 12.10
CA GLU A 150 -6.11 -6.77 13.29
C GLU A 150 -6.81 -7.56 14.39
N LYS A 151 -8.14 -7.41 14.50
CA LYS A 151 -8.91 -8.10 15.52
C LYS A 151 -8.81 -9.61 15.36
N ASP A 152 -8.40 -10.26 16.44
CA ASP A 152 -8.25 -11.72 16.55
C ASP A 152 -7.23 -12.34 15.57
N ARG A 153 -6.40 -11.54 14.91
CA ARG A 153 -5.48 -11.96 13.83
C ARG A 153 -4.63 -13.18 14.16
N ILE A 154 -4.26 -13.38 15.44
CA ILE A 154 -3.41 -14.51 15.89
C ILE A 154 -4.17 -15.84 15.84
N TRP A 155 -5.48 -15.83 15.99
CA TRP A 155 -6.32 -17.05 16.11
C TRP A 155 -7.29 -17.25 14.96
N LEU A 156 -7.61 -16.17 14.26
CA LEU A 156 -8.64 -16.12 13.25
C LEU A 156 -8.32 -17.02 12.05
N SER A 157 -9.29 -17.82 11.60
CA SER A 157 -9.22 -18.50 10.30
C SER A 157 -9.93 -17.67 9.25
N VAL A 158 -9.22 -17.36 8.16
CA VAL A 158 -9.81 -16.77 6.96
C VAL A 158 -10.27 -17.88 6.04
N ASP A 159 -11.52 -17.80 5.58
CA ASP A 159 -12.10 -18.70 4.59
C ASP A 159 -12.42 -17.89 3.31
N ALA A 160 -11.86 -18.30 2.19
CA ALA A 160 -12.04 -17.69 0.88
C ALA A 160 -11.99 -18.74 -0.22
N ASP A 161 -12.83 -18.61 -1.25
CA ASP A 161 -12.76 -19.53 -2.39
C ASP A 161 -11.47 -19.33 -3.21
N MET A 162 -11.11 -20.32 -4.02
CA MET A 162 -9.85 -20.35 -4.75
C MET A 162 -9.68 -19.17 -5.72
N ARG A 163 -10.76 -18.71 -6.38
CA ARG A 163 -10.70 -17.55 -7.27
C ARG A 163 -10.41 -16.28 -6.49
N THR A 164 -11.11 -16.09 -5.39
CA THR A 164 -10.91 -14.97 -4.46
C THR A 164 -9.45 -14.92 -3.98
N LEU A 165 -8.90 -16.07 -3.58
CA LEU A 165 -7.50 -16.17 -3.18
C LEU A 165 -6.57 -15.74 -4.31
N MET A 166 -6.70 -16.36 -5.49
CA MET A 166 -5.74 -16.20 -6.59
C MET A 166 -5.88 -14.85 -7.32
N GLU A 167 -7.12 -14.35 -7.49
CA GLU A 167 -7.37 -13.15 -8.29
C GLU A 167 -7.26 -11.84 -7.48
N ILE A 168 -7.45 -11.89 -6.15
CA ILE A 168 -7.42 -10.70 -5.29
C ILE A 168 -6.29 -10.74 -4.27
N TYR A 169 -6.29 -11.73 -3.35
CA TYR A 169 -5.43 -11.65 -2.15
C TYR A 169 -4.00 -12.16 -2.35
N LEU A 170 -3.81 -13.14 -3.22
CA LEU A 170 -2.48 -13.66 -3.57
C LEU A 170 -1.89 -12.98 -4.81
N LYS A 171 -2.71 -12.37 -5.68
CA LYS A 171 -2.26 -11.72 -6.91
C LYS A 171 -1.20 -10.64 -6.69
N PRO A 172 -1.29 -9.73 -5.71
CA PRO A 172 -0.24 -8.73 -5.48
C PRO A 172 1.09 -9.38 -5.09
N PHE A 173 1.06 -10.45 -4.27
CA PHE A 173 2.26 -11.22 -3.94
C PHE A 173 2.86 -11.89 -5.18
N GLU A 174 2.02 -12.52 -6.04
CA GLU A 174 2.48 -13.10 -7.29
C GLU A 174 3.23 -12.09 -8.16
N ILE A 175 2.64 -10.89 -8.35
CA ILE A 175 3.25 -9.80 -9.12
C ILE A 175 4.59 -9.38 -8.50
N ALA A 176 4.62 -9.13 -7.20
CA ALA A 176 5.82 -8.69 -6.51
C ALA A 176 6.92 -9.76 -6.55
N VAL A 177 6.59 -11.02 -6.25
CA VAL A 177 7.55 -12.14 -6.29
C VAL A 177 8.15 -12.31 -7.69
N LYS A 178 7.31 -12.30 -8.74
CA LYS A 178 7.78 -12.50 -10.12
C LYS A 178 8.58 -11.32 -10.68
N LYS A 179 8.29 -10.08 -10.25
CA LYS A 179 8.93 -8.87 -10.77
C LYS A 179 10.15 -8.39 -9.99
N SER A 180 10.26 -8.76 -8.72
CA SER A 180 11.36 -8.30 -7.86
C SER A 180 12.16 -9.39 -7.17
N SER A 181 11.65 -10.63 -7.15
CA SER A 181 12.31 -11.75 -6.46
C SER A 181 12.81 -11.36 -5.06
N PRO A 182 11.90 -11.02 -4.11
CA PRO A 182 12.31 -10.59 -2.76
C PRO A 182 13.17 -11.65 -2.09
N ASP A 183 14.19 -11.25 -1.36
CA ASP A 183 15.04 -12.19 -0.62
C ASP A 183 14.24 -12.95 0.44
N SER A 184 13.22 -12.33 1.03
CA SER A 184 12.33 -12.95 1.99
C SER A 184 10.86 -12.65 1.73
N VAL A 185 10.00 -13.60 2.13
CA VAL A 185 8.55 -13.43 2.31
C VAL A 185 8.22 -13.75 3.75
N MET A 186 7.46 -12.87 4.42
CA MET A 186 7.00 -13.10 5.80
C MET A 186 5.59 -13.66 5.79
N CYS A 187 5.39 -14.83 6.43
CA CYS A 187 4.05 -15.39 6.60
C CYS A 187 3.23 -14.58 7.63
N ALA A 188 1.90 -14.61 7.48
CA ALA A 188 0.99 -13.89 8.35
C ALA A 188 0.69 -14.65 9.65
N TYR A 189 0.13 -13.95 10.65
CA TYR A 189 -0.29 -14.55 11.92
C TYR A 189 -1.49 -15.46 11.80
N ASN A 190 -2.46 -15.10 10.94
CA ASN A 190 -3.76 -15.76 10.84
C ASN A 190 -3.68 -17.16 10.21
N LYS A 191 -4.78 -17.87 10.34
CA LYS A 191 -5.00 -19.13 9.60
C LYS A 191 -5.64 -18.86 8.25
N LEU A 192 -5.35 -19.71 7.29
CA LEU A 192 -6.11 -19.89 6.06
C LEU A 192 -6.70 -21.29 6.05
N HIS A 193 -8.04 -21.41 5.94
CA HIS A 193 -8.77 -22.69 5.98
C HIS A 193 -8.34 -23.52 7.20
N SER A 194 -8.33 -22.90 8.39
CA SER A 194 -8.02 -23.51 9.69
C SER A 194 -6.54 -23.89 9.91
N ILE A 195 -5.63 -23.62 8.97
CA ILE A 195 -4.19 -23.90 9.09
C ILE A 195 -3.45 -22.56 9.18
N TRP A 196 -2.58 -22.37 10.19
CA TRP A 196 -1.76 -21.16 10.33
C TRP A 196 -0.91 -20.93 9.08
N CYS A 197 -0.80 -19.69 8.64
CA CYS A 197 -0.04 -19.36 7.43
C CYS A 197 1.42 -19.82 7.52
N SER A 198 2.02 -19.82 8.71
CA SER A 198 3.36 -20.34 8.96
C SER A 198 3.51 -21.86 8.80
N GLU A 199 2.40 -22.61 8.84
CA GLU A 199 2.34 -24.07 8.81
C GLU A 199 1.57 -24.59 7.59
N ASN A 200 1.23 -23.70 6.66
CA ASN A 200 0.35 -24.00 5.55
C ASN A 200 1.15 -24.40 4.29
N LYS A 201 1.27 -25.70 4.08
CA LYS A 201 1.99 -26.26 2.92
C LYS A 201 1.42 -25.77 1.58
N PHE A 202 0.09 -25.60 1.49
CA PHE A 202 -0.54 -25.05 0.27
C PHE A 202 0.01 -23.67 -0.05
N LEU A 203 0.10 -22.75 0.95
CA LEU A 203 0.67 -21.42 0.74
C LEU A 203 2.18 -21.45 0.48
N LEU A 204 2.94 -22.09 1.40
CA LEU A 204 4.39 -21.94 1.45
C LEU A 204 5.12 -22.81 0.42
N THR A 205 4.53 -23.92 0.01
CA THR A 205 5.15 -24.86 -0.96
C THR A 205 4.41 -24.83 -2.29
N GLU A 206 3.12 -25.19 -2.32
CA GLU A 206 2.41 -25.38 -3.59
C GLU A 206 2.24 -24.06 -4.38
N ILE A 207 1.82 -22.98 -3.70
CA ILE A 207 1.65 -21.67 -4.34
C ILE A 207 3.01 -20.96 -4.52
N LEU A 208 3.70 -20.71 -3.40
CA LEU A 208 4.87 -19.83 -3.42
C LEU A 208 6.05 -20.45 -4.19
N ARG A 209 6.34 -21.75 -3.97
CA ARG A 209 7.49 -22.44 -4.55
C ARG A 209 7.17 -23.07 -5.90
N GLU A 210 6.17 -23.95 -5.93
CA GLU A 210 5.90 -24.78 -7.11
C GLU A 210 5.22 -23.96 -8.21
N MET A 211 4.21 -23.14 -7.86
CA MET A 211 3.46 -22.36 -8.85
C MET A 211 4.20 -21.07 -9.27
N TRP A 212 4.78 -20.33 -8.33
CA TRP A 212 5.43 -19.05 -8.66
C TRP A 212 6.95 -19.15 -8.83
N GLY A 213 7.59 -20.25 -8.43
CA GLY A 213 9.02 -20.46 -8.58
C GLY A 213 9.88 -19.64 -7.64
N TYR A 214 9.35 -19.28 -6.47
CA TYR A 214 10.07 -18.46 -5.48
C TYR A 214 11.25 -19.22 -4.86
N ASP A 215 12.43 -18.60 -4.85
CA ASP A 215 13.69 -19.19 -4.38
C ASP A 215 14.33 -18.47 -3.18
N GLY A 216 13.71 -17.39 -2.68
CA GLY A 216 14.09 -16.75 -1.42
C GLY A 216 13.67 -17.55 -0.19
N PHE A 217 13.94 -17.07 1.02
CA PHE A 217 13.50 -17.74 2.23
C PHE A 217 12.15 -17.20 2.75
N VAL A 218 11.46 -18.03 3.54
CA VAL A 218 10.23 -17.61 4.24
C VAL A 218 10.57 -17.43 5.72
N VAL A 219 10.25 -16.24 6.25
CA VAL A 219 10.33 -15.94 7.68
C VAL A 219 8.94 -15.95 8.30
N SER A 220 8.81 -16.39 9.55
CA SER A 220 7.57 -16.22 10.30
C SER A 220 7.35 -14.75 10.68
N ASP A 221 6.10 -14.32 10.85
CA ASP A 221 5.84 -13.18 11.71
C ASP A 221 6.26 -13.49 13.17
N TRP A 222 6.45 -12.46 14.00
CA TRP A 222 7.08 -12.60 15.32
C TRP A 222 6.20 -13.35 16.31
N GLY A 223 6.58 -14.63 16.55
CA GLY A 223 5.82 -15.53 17.39
C GLY A 223 4.67 -16.26 16.67
N ALA A 224 4.63 -16.23 15.33
CA ALA A 224 3.56 -16.85 14.55
C ALA A 224 3.71 -18.37 14.32
N VAL A 225 4.73 -19.02 14.84
CA VAL A 225 4.94 -20.48 14.74
C VAL A 225 4.33 -21.15 15.97
N HIS A 226 3.44 -22.11 15.76
CA HIS A 226 2.77 -22.88 16.82
C HIS A 226 3.31 -24.31 16.93
N ASN A 227 3.69 -24.90 15.77
CA ASN A 227 4.37 -26.19 15.70
C ASN A 227 5.59 -26.08 14.77
N PRO A 228 6.83 -26.01 15.30
CA PRO A 228 8.05 -25.87 14.48
C PRO A 228 8.24 -26.99 13.46
N CYS A 229 7.97 -28.25 13.83
CA CYS A 229 8.11 -29.38 12.91
C CYS A 229 7.18 -29.23 11.69
N LEU A 230 5.93 -28.93 11.94
CA LEU A 230 4.93 -28.72 10.87
C LEU A 230 5.27 -27.49 10.02
N ALA A 231 5.74 -26.41 10.65
CA ALA A 231 6.10 -25.19 9.95
C ALA A 231 7.25 -25.40 8.95
N PHE A 232 8.37 -26.01 9.40
CA PHE A 232 9.51 -26.27 8.53
C PHE A 232 9.21 -27.35 7.47
N ALA A 233 8.47 -28.40 7.82
CA ALA A 233 7.99 -29.38 6.84
C ALA A 233 7.08 -28.77 5.77
N SER A 234 6.34 -27.71 6.11
CA SER A 234 5.44 -27.00 5.20
C SER A 234 6.13 -25.96 4.31
N GLY A 235 7.39 -25.58 4.58
CA GLY A 235 8.16 -24.66 3.76
C GLY A 235 8.60 -23.35 4.41
N LEU A 236 8.39 -23.18 5.73
CA LEU A 236 9.03 -22.13 6.52
C LEU A 236 10.55 -22.37 6.54
N ASP A 237 11.35 -21.32 6.60
CA ASP A 237 12.81 -21.41 6.63
C ASP A 237 13.43 -20.74 7.87
N LEU A 238 12.75 -19.72 8.44
CA LEU A 238 13.23 -19.00 9.63
C LEU A 238 12.09 -18.67 10.57
N GLN A 239 12.18 -19.14 11.81
CA GLN A 239 11.28 -18.76 12.90
C GLN A 239 11.82 -17.53 13.65
N MET A 240 11.02 -16.48 13.78
CA MET A 240 11.35 -15.32 14.59
C MET A 240 10.30 -15.11 15.71
N PRO A 241 10.67 -14.54 16.84
CA PRO A 241 12.04 -14.34 17.33
C PRO A 241 12.73 -15.64 17.73
N LYS A 242 13.88 -15.56 18.43
CA LYS A 242 14.58 -16.71 18.97
C LYS A 242 13.66 -17.69 19.72
N ASN A 243 13.69 -18.95 19.31
CA ASN A 243 13.11 -20.06 20.05
C ASN A 243 14.23 -20.84 20.78
N ALA A 244 14.18 -20.85 22.12
CA ALA A 244 15.19 -21.53 22.94
C ALA A 244 15.05 -23.05 22.92
N GLU A 245 13.86 -23.58 22.65
CA GLU A 245 13.51 -25.00 22.70
C GLU A 245 13.62 -25.68 21.33
N ILE A 246 13.89 -24.92 20.25
CA ILE A 246 13.83 -25.39 18.86
C ILE A 246 14.66 -26.67 18.61
N ILE A 247 15.80 -26.82 19.29
CA ILE A 247 16.66 -27.99 19.08
C ILE A 247 15.97 -29.26 19.58
N ASP A 248 15.37 -29.20 20.75
CA ASP A 248 14.68 -30.33 21.35
C ASP A 248 13.38 -30.65 20.59
N ASP A 249 12.62 -29.62 20.21
CA ASP A 249 11.41 -29.76 19.41
C ASP A 249 11.69 -30.49 18.09
N ILE A 250 12.71 -30.05 17.34
CA ILE A 250 13.03 -30.61 16.03
C ILE A 250 13.63 -32.00 16.17
N LYS A 251 14.54 -32.28 17.17
CA LYS A 251 15.08 -33.63 17.40
C LYS A 251 13.97 -34.61 17.73
N ASN A 252 13.08 -34.26 18.65
CA ASN A 252 11.93 -35.07 18.98
C ASN A 252 11.03 -35.32 17.76
N GLY A 253 10.81 -34.26 16.92
CA GLY A 253 10.05 -34.37 15.70
C GLY A 253 10.67 -35.32 14.66
N ILE A 254 12.02 -35.33 14.54
CA ILE A 254 12.73 -36.29 13.67
C ILE A 254 12.53 -37.71 14.19
N GLU A 255 12.72 -37.95 15.51
CA GLU A 255 12.52 -39.27 16.12
C GLU A 255 11.08 -39.79 15.95
N ASN A 256 10.09 -38.90 16.00
CA ASN A 256 8.68 -39.21 15.81
C ASN A 256 8.24 -39.30 14.33
N GLY A 257 9.10 -38.92 13.39
CA GLY A 257 8.77 -38.88 11.95
C GLY A 257 7.87 -37.72 11.52
N GLU A 258 7.79 -36.64 12.32
CA GLU A 258 7.01 -35.43 12.03
C GLU A 258 7.71 -34.49 11.06
N ILE A 259 9.05 -34.53 11.02
CA ILE A 259 9.93 -33.75 10.16
C ILE A 259 11.15 -34.58 9.75
N THR A 260 11.77 -34.27 8.62
CA THR A 260 12.97 -34.97 8.12
C THR A 260 14.21 -34.08 8.19
N GLU A 261 15.42 -34.70 8.20
CA GLU A 261 16.66 -33.93 8.07
C GLU A 261 16.76 -33.20 6.73
N GLU A 262 16.09 -33.70 5.66
CA GLU A 262 16.02 -33.02 4.37
C GLU A 262 15.22 -31.71 4.45
N ASP A 263 14.17 -31.66 5.27
CA ASP A 263 13.42 -30.42 5.52
C ASP A 263 14.29 -29.38 6.21
N ILE A 264 15.11 -29.82 7.19
CA ILE A 264 16.08 -28.94 7.88
C ILE A 264 17.17 -28.47 6.91
N ASP A 265 17.71 -29.36 6.08
CA ASP A 265 18.74 -29.02 5.09
C ASP A 265 18.22 -28.04 4.05
N ARG A 266 16.99 -28.20 3.59
CA ARG A 266 16.31 -27.27 2.68
C ARG A 266 16.19 -25.87 3.31
N ALA A 267 15.68 -25.77 4.54
CA ALA A 267 15.50 -24.50 5.23
C ALA A 267 16.86 -23.84 5.54
N ALA A 268 17.79 -24.58 6.15
CA ALA A 268 19.14 -24.09 6.45
C ALA A 268 19.88 -23.63 5.18
N GLY A 269 19.74 -24.36 4.08
CA GLY A 269 20.35 -23.99 2.79
C GLY A 269 19.91 -22.62 2.29
N ARG A 270 18.62 -22.26 2.41
CA ARG A 270 18.09 -20.94 2.03
C ARG A 270 18.60 -19.85 2.97
N ILE A 271 18.66 -20.10 4.25
CA ILE A 271 19.22 -19.15 5.22
C ILE A 271 20.72 -18.95 4.97
N ILE A 272 21.49 -20.01 4.70
CA ILE A 272 22.91 -19.90 4.32
C ILE A 272 23.05 -19.05 3.05
N LYS A 273 22.22 -19.29 2.03
CA LYS A 273 22.22 -18.50 0.78
C LYS A 273 22.04 -17.01 1.08
N PHE A 274 21.06 -16.65 1.90
CA PHE A 274 20.81 -15.27 2.34
C PHE A 274 22.00 -14.70 3.13
N MET A 275 22.54 -15.46 4.11
CA MET A 275 23.67 -14.99 4.93
C MET A 275 24.95 -14.77 4.13
N LEU A 276 25.12 -15.47 2.99
CA LEU A 276 26.23 -15.28 2.06
C LEU A 276 26.08 -14.04 1.16
N ASN A 277 24.90 -13.41 1.11
CA ASN A 277 24.75 -12.14 0.39
C ASN A 277 25.72 -11.12 0.99
N PRO A 278 26.51 -10.44 0.14
CA PRO A 278 27.47 -9.47 0.65
C PRO A 278 26.74 -8.34 1.37
N LYS A 279 27.29 -7.94 2.51
CA LYS A 279 26.79 -6.77 3.22
C LYS A 279 26.99 -5.53 2.35
N ALA A 280 25.96 -4.69 2.24
CA ALA A 280 26.06 -3.43 1.53
C ALA A 280 27.18 -2.56 2.13
N GLN A 281 27.98 -1.95 1.27
CA GLN A 281 29.08 -1.09 1.73
C GLN A 281 28.54 0.28 2.14
N LYS A 282 29.01 0.80 3.28
CA LYS A 282 28.71 2.18 3.71
C LYS A 282 29.14 3.16 2.62
N ARG A 283 28.24 4.07 2.29
CA ARG A 283 28.43 5.16 1.32
C ARG A 283 28.25 6.49 2.04
N ALA A 284 28.56 7.60 1.36
CA ALA A 284 28.28 8.91 1.91
C ALA A 284 26.77 9.05 2.15
N TYR A 285 26.39 9.27 3.40
CA TYR A 285 25.01 9.48 3.83
C TYR A 285 24.74 10.99 3.98
N ASP A 286 23.61 11.43 3.46
CA ASP A 286 23.18 12.81 3.50
C ASP A 286 21.71 12.89 3.98
N ARG A 287 21.55 13.17 5.25
CA ARG A 287 20.25 13.25 5.90
C ARG A 287 19.33 14.33 5.29
N GLY A 288 19.93 15.43 4.81
CA GLY A 288 19.19 16.50 4.14
C GLY A 288 18.58 16.04 2.81
N LYS A 289 19.30 15.19 2.05
CA LYS A 289 18.74 14.60 0.82
C LYS A 289 17.63 13.60 1.10
N GLN A 290 17.74 12.83 2.18
CA GLN A 290 16.68 11.94 2.62
C GLN A 290 15.41 12.74 2.92
N HIS A 291 15.52 13.80 3.71
CA HIS A 291 14.44 14.70 4.04
C HIS A 291 13.81 15.37 2.80
N ALA A 292 14.64 15.90 1.90
CA ALA A 292 14.15 16.52 0.67
C ALA A 292 13.39 15.51 -0.21
N PHE A 293 13.82 14.25 -0.22
CA PHE A 293 13.11 13.19 -0.94
C PHE A 293 11.77 12.84 -0.26
N ALA A 294 11.72 12.76 1.08
CA ALA A 294 10.47 12.57 1.81
C ALA A 294 9.45 13.66 1.46
N ARG A 295 9.87 14.94 1.43
CA ARG A 295 9.02 16.06 1.02
C ARG A 295 8.53 15.96 -0.43
N LYS A 296 9.42 15.59 -1.38
CA LYS A 296 9.06 15.32 -2.78
C LYS A 296 7.98 14.25 -2.89
N LEU A 297 8.15 13.15 -2.16
CA LEU A 297 7.22 12.02 -2.17
C LEU A 297 5.84 12.41 -1.63
N VAL A 298 5.79 13.27 -0.60
CA VAL A 298 4.52 13.84 -0.08
C VAL A 298 3.83 14.68 -1.15
N ALA A 299 4.56 15.55 -1.85
CA ALA A 299 3.96 16.36 -2.91
C ALA A 299 3.35 15.50 -4.03
N GLU A 300 4.05 14.44 -4.45
CA GLU A 300 3.59 13.53 -5.51
C GLU A 300 2.45 12.60 -5.08
N GLY A 301 2.31 12.31 -3.77
CA GLY A 301 1.26 11.46 -3.20
C GLY A 301 0.05 12.21 -2.66
N THR A 302 0.12 13.54 -2.53
CA THR A 302 -1.00 14.39 -2.11
C THR A 302 -2.08 14.41 -3.19
N VAL A 303 -3.34 14.11 -2.81
CA VAL A 303 -4.45 14.00 -3.74
C VAL A 303 -5.40 15.19 -3.61
N LEU A 304 -5.60 15.93 -4.67
CA LEU A 304 -6.64 16.98 -4.77
C LEU A 304 -7.96 16.31 -5.10
N LEU A 305 -8.87 16.21 -4.13
CA LEU A 305 -10.16 15.54 -4.28
C LEU A 305 -11.25 16.44 -4.86
N LYS A 306 -11.26 17.70 -4.44
CA LYS A 306 -12.23 18.72 -4.85
C LYS A 306 -11.56 20.08 -4.95
N ASN A 307 -11.91 20.88 -5.98
CA ASN A 307 -11.43 22.26 -6.12
C ASN A 307 -12.42 23.09 -6.94
N GLU A 308 -13.36 23.73 -6.25
CA GLU A 308 -14.39 24.58 -6.86
C GLU A 308 -13.98 26.05 -6.83
N ALA A 309 -14.43 26.79 -7.82
CA ALA A 309 -14.18 28.24 -7.96
C ALA A 309 -12.69 28.61 -7.80
N ASP A 310 -11.80 27.76 -8.34
CA ASP A 310 -10.34 27.93 -8.29
C ASP A 310 -9.83 28.29 -6.88
N THR A 311 -10.35 27.61 -5.86
CA THR A 311 -9.99 27.87 -4.46
C THR A 311 -8.52 27.61 -4.22
N LEU A 312 -7.99 26.53 -4.76
CA LEU A 312 -6.55 26.22 -4.78
C LEU A 312 -5.99 26.45 -6.20
N PRO A 313 -4.71 26.76 -6.35
CA PRO A 313 -3.70 26.96 -5.31
C PRO A 313 -3.90 28.26 -4.51
N LEU A 314 -3.29 28.25 -3.29
CA LEU A 314 -3.23 29.43 -2.43
C LEU A 314 -2.17 30.39 -2.96
N THR A 315 -2.60 31.58 -3.34
CA THR A 315 -1.67 32.60 -3.84
C THR A 315 -1.95 33.98 -3.21
N LYS A 316 -0.93 34.83 -3.13
CA LYS A 316 -1.06 36.21 -2.62
C LYS A 316 -1.97 37.11 -3.45
N GLU A 317 -2.25 36.72 -4.69
CA GLU A 317 -3.20 37.41 -5.58
C GLU A 317 -4.64 37.10 -5.19
N LYS A 318 -4.91 35.88 -4.75
CA LYS A 318 -6.27 35.41 -4.38
C LYS A 318 -6.63 35.74 -2.94
N TYR A 319 -5.66 35.65 -2.02
CA TYR A 319 -5.93 35.75 -0.58
C TYR A 319 -4.99 36.76 0.08
N LYS A 320 -5.54 37.53 1.04
CA LYS A 320 -4.78 38.42 1.91
C LYS A 320 -4.75 37.94 3.34
N LYS A 321 -5.77 37.18 3.76
CA LYS A 321 -5.87 36.66 5.10
C LYS A 321 -6.44 35.25 5.11
N ILE A 322 -5.67 34.29 5.65
CA ILE A 322 -6.07 32.88 5.76
C ILE A 322 -6.14 32.49 7.24
N ALA A 323 -7.28 31.95 7.66
CA ALA A 323 -7.42 31.32 8.98
C ALA A 323 -7.12 29.84 8.89
N VAL A 324 -6.05 29.37 9.51
CA VAL A 324 -5.65 27.96 9.62
C VAL A 324 -6.19 27.39 10.92
N ILE A 325 -6.90 26.26 10.83
CA ILE A 325 -7.63 25.65 11.95
C ILE A 325 -7.21 24.20 12.13
N GLY A 326 -7.02 23.79 13.37
CA GLY A 326 -6.80 22.39 13.78
C GLY A 326 -5.35 22.05 14.12
N GLU A 327 -5.18 21.16 15.10
CA GLU A 327 -3.85 20.75 15.60
C GLU A 327 -2.98 20.12 14.51
N PHE A 328 -3.58 19.39 13.57
CA PHE A 328 -2.86 18.73 12.48
C PHE A 328 -2.07 19.71 11.59
N ALA A 329 -2.43 20.99 11.58
CA ALA A 329 -1.69 22.02 10.85
C ALA A 329 -0.33 22.32 11.50
N GLN A 330 -0.27 22.32 12.84
CA GLN A 330 0.95 22.59 13.59
C GLN A 330 1.75 21.30 13.82
N ASN A 331 1.06 20.24 14.24
CA ASN A 331 1.63 18.95 14.60
C ASN A 331 1.01 17.86 13.71
N PRO A 332 1.58 17.54 12.55
CA PRO A 332 0.99 16.53 11.64
C PRO A 332 1.03 15.13 12.27
N LEU A 333 0.10 14.26 11.86
CA LEU A 333 0.17 12.83 12.12
C LEU A 333 1.09 12.20 11.08
N ILE A 334 2.34 11.92 11.47
CA ILE A 334 3.38 11.53 10.51
C ILE A 334 3.30 10.08 10.08
N CYS A 335 2.93 9.16 10.98
CA CYS A 335 2.82 7.73 10.67
C CYS A 335 1.79 7.06 11.57
N GLY A 336 1.38 5.84 11.21
CA GLY A 336 0.62 4.97 12.10
C GLY A 336 1.52 4.28 13.13
N GLN A 337 0.89 3.64 14.11
CA GLN A 337 1.55 3.02 15.26
C GLN A 337 1.80 1.52 15.04
N GLY A 338 2.72 0.94 15.83
CA GLY A 338 3.08 -0.48 15.80
C GLY A 338 4.45 -0.72 15.18
N SER A 339 4.64 -1.87 14.54
CA SER A 339 5.93 -2.24 13.92
C SER A 339 6.32 -1.29 12.76
N ALA A 340 5.35 -0.68 12.10
CA ALA A 340 5.60 0.27 11.01
C ALA A 340 5.94 1.70 11.47
N GLU A 341 5.90 1.98 12.77
CA GLU A 341 6.23 3.30 13.33
C GLU A 341 7.71 3.62 13.15
N VAL A 342 8.03 4.76 12.55
CA VAL A 342 9.39 5.27 12.43
C VAL A 342 9.55 6.48 13.36
N ARG A 343 10.52 6.40 14.25
CA ARG A 343 10.85 7.50 15.17
C ARG A 343 11.82 8.46 14.52
N VAL A 344 11.51 9.73 14.58
CA VAL A 344 12.30 10.81 13.97
C VAL A 344 12.43 11.97 14.94
N LYS A 345 13.54 12.70 14.88
CA LYS A 345 13.70 13.93 15.67
C LYS A 345 12.67 14.97 15.26
N GLU A 346 12.06 15.61 16.26
CA GLU A 346 11.08 16.68 16.05
C GLU A 346 11.58 17.78 15.09
N ALA A 347 12.86 18.11 15.15
CA ALA A 347 13.49 19.12 14.27
C ALA A 347 13.46 18.77 12.76
N TRP A 348 13.16 17.50 12.39
CA TRP A 348 12.98 17.07 11.00
C TRP A 348 11.51 17.03 10.58
N ILE A 349 10.57 17.08 11.51
CA ILE A 349 9.14 17.05 11.19
C ILE A 349 8.71 18.44 10.73
N GLU A 350 8.32 18.55 9.48
CA GLU A 350 7.81 19.81 8.93
C GLU A 350 6.39 20.06 9.42
N SER A 351 6.15 21.26 9.95
CA SER A 351 4.83 21.76 10.29
C SER A 351 4.15 22.36 9.06
N PRO A 352 3.00 21.87 8.61
CA PRO A 352 2.25 22.49 7.52
C PRO A 352 1.98 23.97 7.74
N LEU A 353 1.70 24.38 8.97
CA LEU A 353 1.47 25.78 9.33
C LEU A 353 2.70 26.66 9.12
N GLU A 354 3.86 26.18 9.59
CA GLU A 354 5.13 26.92 9.45
C GLU A 354 5.55 27.03 7.99
N GLU A 355 5.47 25.91 7.25
CA GLU A 355 5.79 25.90 5.82
C GLU A 355 4.82 26.78 5.01
N LEU A 356 3.50 26.77 5.33
CA LEU A 356 2.52 27.64 4.69
C LEU A 356 2.83 29.12 4.97
N THR A 357 3.14 29.46 6.21
CA THR A 357 3.47 30.84 6.61
C THR A 357 4.74 31.32 5.90
N LYS A 358 5.76 30.47 5.83
CA LYS A 358 7.01 30.75 5.12
C LYS A 358 6.78 30.95 3.62
N GLU A 359 5.92 30.12 2.99
CA GLU A 359 5.68 30.16 1.55
C GLU A 359 4.89 31.40 1.13
N LEU A 360 3.85 31.74 1.86
CA LEU A 360 3.01 32.91 1.55
C LEU A 360 3.69 34.24 1.96
N GLY A 361 4.66 34.17 2.89
CA GLY A 361 5.46 35.32 3.35
C GLY A 361 4.60 36.45 3.91
N ASP A 362 5.18 37.65 4.01
CA ASP A 362 4.52 38.83 4.56
C ASP A 362 3.35 39.35 3.71
N SER A 363 3.12 38.75 2.54
CA SER A 363 2.07 39.18 1.60
C SER A 363 0.66 38.67 1.97
N VAL A 364 0.58 37.64 2.81
CA VAL A 364 -0.66 37.01 3.26
C VAL A 364 -0.59 36.83 4.78
N GLU A 365 -1.56 37.38 5.49
CA GLU A 365 -1.68 37.14 6.92
C GLU A 365 -2.21 35.71 7.16
N VAL A 366 -1.34 34.83 7.70
CA VAL A 366 -1.70 33.48 8.14
C VAL A 366 -1.92 33.50 9.64
N LYS A 367 -3.15 33.32 10.08
CA LYS A 367 -3.49 33.23 11.50
C LYS A 367 -3.91 31.82 11.87
N TYR A 368 -3.54 31.35 13.04
CA TYR A 368 -3.75 29.98 13.48
C TYR A 368 -4.58 29.90 14.77
N LYS A 369 -5.48 28.91 14.82
CA LYS A 369 -6.20 28.53 16.04
C LYS A 369 -6.39 27.01 16.08
N GLU A 370 -5.95 26.37 17.16
CA GLU A 370 -6.03 24.92 17.29
C GLU A 370 -7.48 24.43 17.38
N VAL A 371 -8.37 25.05 18.06
CA VAL A 371 -9.79 24.73 18.31
C VAL A 371 -10.07 23.28 18.72
N TYR A 372 -9.54 22.28 18.01
CA TYR A 372 -9.66 20.85 18.30
C TYR A 372 -8.32 20.14 18.15
N GLY A 373 -8.12 19.09 18.96
CA GLY A 373 -6.91 18.26 18.93
C GLY A 373 -7.10 16.91 18.26
N LYS A 374 -5.98 16.20 18.03
CA LYS A 374 -5.92 14.87 17.37
C LYS A 374 -6.08 13.69 18.33
N THR A 375 -6.00 13.91 19.64
CA THR A 375 -5.92 12.84 20.66
C THR A 375 -7.22 12.53 21.39
N SER A 376 -8.26 13.37 21.29
CA SER A 376 -9.48 13.17 22.06
C SER A 376 -10.73 13.04 21.20
N PHE A 377 -11.38 11.87 21.30
CA PHE A 377 -12.80 11.72 21.04
C PHE A 377 -13.54 12.34 22.24
N SER A 378 -13.47 13.66 22.41
CA SER A 378 -14.34 14.32 23.35
C SER A 378 -15.77 14.20 22.84
N LYS A 379 -16.62 13.47 23.56
CA LYS A 379 -18.08 13.50 23.36
C LYS A 379 -18.65 14.86 23.79
N GLU A 380 -17.85 15.68 24.42
CA GLU A 380 -18.20 17.05 24.77
C GLU A 380 -18.12 17.90 23.51
N MET A 381 -19.26 18.39 23.09
CA MET A 381 -19.32 19.36 21.99
C MET A 381 -18.63 20.65 22.43
N LEU A 382 -17.71 21.15 21.60
CA LEU A 382 -16.94 22.36 21.90
C LEU A 382 -17.78 23.66 21.67
N TRP A 383 -19.08 23.62 22.02
CA TRP A 383 -20.00 24.76 21.88
C TRP A 383 -19.45 26.08 22.48
N PRO A 384 -18.79 26.10 23.65
CA PRO A 384 -18.24 27.33 24.19
C PRO A 384 -17.19 28.00 23.31
N LYS A 385 -16.47 27.23 22.48
CA LYS A 385 -15.44 27.74 21.58
C LYS A 385 -15.99 28.35 20.29
N LEU A 386 -17.28 28.17 19.99
CA LEU A 386 -17.86 28.63 18.71
C LEU A 386 -17.89 30.14 18.57
N GLY A 387 -18.20 30.88 19.64
CA GLY A 387 -18.16 32.35 19.62
C GLY A 387 -16.78 32.86 19.24
N GLU A 388 -15.76 32.39 19.96
CA GLU A 388 -14.37 32.75 19.70
C GLU A 388 -13.89 32.29 18.30
N PHE A 389 -14.39 31.16 17.80
CA PHE A 389 -14.08 30.68 16.48
C PHE A 389 -14.67 31.59 15.40
N THR A 390 -15.94 31.96 15.53
CA THR A 390 -16.62 32.85 14.58
C THR A 390 -15.93 34.21 14.48
N GLU A 391 -15.58 34.79 15.65
CA GLU A 391 -14.82 36.03 15.72
C GLU A 391 -13.43 35.91 15.07
N PHE A 392 -12.77 34.77 15.27
CA PHE A 392 -11.45 34.50 14.71
C PHE A 392 -11.46 34.41 13.19
N ILE A 393 -12.48 33.81 12.57
CA ILE A 393 -12.55 33.64 11.12
C ILE A 393 -13.18 34.85 10.39
N ASP A 394 -13.79 35.79 11.11
CA ASP A 394 -14.68 36.81 10.53
C ASP A 394 -14.03 37.66 9.43
N ASP A 395 -12.78 38.06 9.60
CA ASP A 395 -12.02 38.89 8.64
C ASP A 395 -11.16 38.07 7.66
N SER A 396 -11.33 36.75 7.61
CA SER A 396 -10.53 35.88 6.72
C SER A 396 -11.17 35.71 5.35
N ASP A 397 -10.35 35.68 4.31
CA ASP A 397 -10.75 35.39 2.92
C ASP A 397 -10.99 33.89 2.70
N LEU A 398 -10.24 33.07 3.43
CA LEU A 398 -10.30 31.62 3.40
C LEU A 398 -10.14 31.03 4.81
N VAL A 399 -10.87 29.98 5.09
CA VAL A 399 -10.67 29.11 6.25
C VAL A 399 -10.06 27.79 5.75
N LEU A 400 -8.84 27.50 6.14
CA LEU A 400 -8.11 26.28 5.81
C LEU A 400 -8.13 25.35 7.04
N MET A 401 -8.85 24.26 6.96
CA MET A 401 -9.05 23.34 8.09
C MET A 401 -8.26 22.06 7.90
N PHE A 402 -7.46 21.71 8.90
CA PHE A 402 -6.74 20.43 8.95
C PHE A 402 -7.48 19.48 9.88
N ILE A 403 -7.95 18.38 9.34
CA ILE A 403 -8.66 17.33 10.08
C ILE A 403 -8.02 15.97 9.80
N GLY A 404 -8.32 14.95 10.59
CA GLY A 404 -7.73 13.64 10.35
C GLY A 404 -8.33 12.52 11.17
N SER A 405 -7.79 11.32 10.98
CA SER A 405 -8.01 10.19 11.87
C SER A 405 -7.37 10.49 13.25
N MET A 406 -7.90 9.85 14.28
CA MET A 406 -7.21 9.91 15.58
C MET A 406 -5.92 9.09 15.52
N GLU A 407 -4.91 9.52 16.24
CA GLU A 407 -3.60 8.85 16.29
C GLU A 407 -3.69 7.35 16.62
N SER A 408 -4.66 6.95 17.45
CA SER A 408 -4.87 5.55 17.86
C SER A 408 -5.67 4.70 16.88
N GLU A 409 -6.14 5.25 15.76
CA GLU A 409 -6.99 4.50 14.80
C GLU A 409 -6.17 3.87 13.66
N ASP A 410 -5.00 4.44 13.34
CA ASP A 410 -4.06 3.87 12.36
C ASP A 410 -2.96 3.12 13.12
N THR A 411 -3.23 1.88 13.50
CA THR A 411 -2.34 1.13 14.38
C THR A 411 -2.35 -0.37 14.11
N GLU A 412 -1.23 -1.02 14.40
CA GLU A 412 -1.15 -2.47 14.51
C GLU A 412 -1.84 -2.94 15.81
N GLN A 413 -2.34 -4.17 15.83
CA GLN A 413 -3.05 -4.88 16.90
C GLN A 413 -4.52 -4.49 17.10
N PHE A 414 -4.97 -3.36 16.61
CA PHE A 414 -6.36 -2.92 16.77
C PHE A 414 -6.93 -2.42 15.45
N ASP A 415 -8.15 -2.83 15.16
CA ASP A 415 -8.91 -2.25 14.07
C ASP A 415 -9.51 -0.92 14.51
N ARG A 416 -9.74 -0.02 13.55
CA ARG A 416 -10.40 1.26 13.77
C ARG A 416 -11.79 1.05 14.36
N ARG A 417 -12.15 1.87 15.32
CA ARG A 417 -13.51 1.89 15.90
C ARG A 417 -14.52 2.53 14.97
N THR A 418 -14.07 3.42 14.11
CA THR A 418 -14.90 4.14 13.15
C THR A 418 -14.06 4.66 11.97
N ALA A 419 -14.70 4.78 10.81
CA ALA A 419 -14.16 5.52 9.67
C ALA A 419 -14.74 6.96 9.58
N ASN A 420 -15.59 7.37 10.53
CA ASN A 420 -16.11 8.74 10.59
C ASN A 420 -15.11 9.67 11.26
N PHE A 421 -15.16 10.93 10.87
CA PHE A 421 -14.42 11.98 11.56
C PHE A 421 -14.99 12.30 12.94
N ASN A 422 -14.22 13.00 13.75
CA ASN A 422 -14.69 13.57 15.00
C ASN A 422 -15.84 14.59 14.70
N PRO A 423 -17.01 14.44 15.32
CA PRO A 423 -18.15 15.35 15.07
C PRO A 423 -17.82 16.83 15.31
N ASN A 424 -16.83 17.15 16.12
CA ASN A 424 -16.41 18.54 16.31
C ASN A 424 -15.80 19.12 15.02
N TYR A 425 -15.11 18.33 14.19
CA TYR A 425 -14.59 18.83 12.93
C TYR A 425 -15.72 19.27 12.01
N GLU A 426 -16.73 18.42 11.85
CA GLU A 426 -17.91 18.71 11.02
C GLU A 426 -18.64 19.95 11.52
N MET A 427 -18.80 20.08 12.84
CA MET A 427 -19.44 21.26 13.45
C MET A 427 -18.71 22.56 13.09
N PHE A 428 -17.38 22.61 13.20
CA PHE A 428 -16.60 23.81 12.88
C PHE A 428 -16.60 24.12 11.38
N ILE A 429 -16.55 23.08 10.52
CA ILE A 429 -16.72 23.23 9.06
C ILE A 429 -18.07 23.88 8.75
N ASP A 430 -19.15 23.35 9.31
CA ASP A 430 -20.51 23.86 9.12
C ASP A 430 -20.65 25.31 9.58
N PHE A 431 -20.05 25.68 10.70
CA PHE A 431 -20.08 27.06 11.21
C PHE A 431 -19.31 28.01 10.29
N ALA A 432 -18.15 27.61 9.78
CA ALA A 432 -17.39 28.41 8.82
C ALA A 432 -18.17 28.63 7.53
N VAL A 433 -18.79 27.58 7.00
CA VAL A 433 -19.65 27.68 5.78
C VAL A 433 -20.86 28.56 6.04
N LYS A 434 -21.57 28.39 7.17
CA LYS A 434 -22.75 29.22 7.53
C LYS A 434 -22.40 30.69 7.78
N ALA A 435 -21.16 30.97 8.19
CA ALA A 435 -20.62 32.32 8.27
C ALA A 435 -20.26 32.91 6.89
N GLY A 436 -20.55 32.21 5.79
CA GLY A 436 -20.31 32.68 4.42
C GLY A 436 -18.83 32.61 4.02
N LYS A 437 -17.98 31.85 4.75
CA LYS A 437 -16.56 31.74 4.44
C LYS A 437 -16.33 30.71 3.34
N LYS A 438 -15.32 30.97 2.49
CA LYS A 438 -14.73 29.96 1.63
C LYS A 438 -13.94 29.00 2.50
N VAL A 439 -14.19 27.69 2.38
CA VAL A 439 -13.55 26.67 3.23
C VAL A 439 -12.80 25.67 2.35
N ALA A 440 -11.55 25.39 2.71
CA ALA A 440 -10.76 24.31 2.17
C ALA A 440 -10.39 23.34 3.31
N VAL A 441 -10.43 22.05 3.05
CA VAL A 441 -10.18 21.00 4.06
C VAL A 441 -8.99 20.14 3.61
N VAL A 442 -8.02 19.96 4.50
CA VAL A 442 -6.88 19.03 4.35
C VAL A 442 -7.09 17.87 5.30
N ILE A 443 -7.08 16.66 4.77
CA ILE A 443 -7.35 15.42 5.51
C ILE A 443 -6.05 14.64 5.72
N GLN A 444 -5.79 14.23 6.96
CA GLN A 444 -4.71 13.32 7.35
C GLN A 444 -5.29 12.00 7.86
N SER A 445 -5.08 10.91 7.15
CA SER A 445 -5.55 9.59 7.54
C SER A 445 -4.78 8.48 6.82
N GLY A 446 -4.62 7.32 7.45
CA GLY A 446 -3.95 6.15 6.86
C GLY A 446 -4.83 5.33 5.91
N SER A 447 -6.12 5.67 5.78
CA SER A 447 -7.08 4.99 4.90
C SER A 447 -8.24 5.92 4.57
N ALA A 448 -9.11 5.50 3.66
CA ALA A 448 -10.35 6.20 3.34
C ALA A 448 -11.19 6.49 4.60
N MET A 449 -11.71 7.70 4.66
CA MET A 449 -12.63 8.16 5.70
C MET A 449 -14.02 8.41 5.10
N ILE A 450 -15.05 8.29 5.93
CA ILE A 450 -16.40 8.67 5.55
C ILE A 450 -16.53 10.19 5.62
N LEU A 451 -16.64 10.81 4.46
CA LEU A 451 -16.85 12.25 4.38
C LEU A 451 -18.32 12.55 4.64
N GLY A 452 -18.60 13.32 5.69
CA GLY A 452 -19.96 13.76 6.00
C GLY A 452 -20.59 14.64 4.91
N GLU A 453 -21.76 15.16 5.18
CA GLU A 453 -22.47 16.07 4.24
C GLU A 453 -21.69 17.37 3.96
N TRP A 454 -20.78 17.74 4.88
CA TRP A 454 -19.93 18.92 4.74
C TRP A 454 -19.10 18.94 3.44
N LYS A 455 -18.76 17.76 2.88
CA LYS A 455 -17.99 17.64 1.63
C LYS A 455 -18.62 18.41 0.46
N ASP A 456 -19.93 18.52 0.45
CA ASP A 456 -20.67 19.22 -0.62
C ASP A 456 -20.62 20.73 -0.43
N SER A 457 -20.43 21.22 0.80
CA SER A 457 -20.48 22.64 1.18
C SER A 457 -19.12 23.33 1.15
N VAL A 458 -18.00 22.58 1.17
CA VAL A 458 -16.66 23.17 1.14
C VAL A 458 -16.15 23.33 -0.30
N SER A 459 -15.27 24.31 -0.50
CA SER A 459 -14.80 24.67 -1.85
C SER A 459 -13.63 23.82 -2.34
N ALA A 460 -12.82 23.25 -1.43
CA ALA A 460 -11.71 22.36 -1.78
C ALA A 460 -11.50 21.29 -0.72
N ILE A 461 -11.03 20.11 -1.16
CA ILE A 461 -10.67 18.99 -0.29
C ILE A 461 -9.36 18.38 -0.81
N VAL A 462 -8.39 18.20 0.10
CA VAL A 462 -7.09 17.61 -0.19
C VAL A 462 -6.86 16.45 0.77
N GLN A 463 -6.50 15.28 0.25
CA GLN A 463 -6.06 14.13 1.04
C GLN A 463 -4.54 14.15 1.12
N MET A 464 -4.00 14.34 2.32
CA MET A 464 -2.57 14.41 2.61
C MET A 464 -2.01 13.10 3.14
N TRP A 465 -2.86 12.12 3.47
CA TRP A 465 -2.48 10.83 4.05
C TRP A 465 -1.65 10.99 5.34
N LEU A 466 -0.68 10.10 5.55
CA LEU A 466 0.31 10.15 6.62
C LEU A 466 1.68 10.46 5.99
N PRO A 467 2.16 11.72 6.11
CA PRO A 467 3.21 12.27 5.25
C PRO A 467 4.65 11.91 5.69
N GLY A 468 4.83 11.15 6.77
CA GLY A 468 6.16 11.06 7.36
C GLY A 468 6.63 12.44 7.84
N GLU A 469 7.93 12.69 7.77
CA GLU A 469 8.50 13.96 8.21
C GLU A 469 8.35 15.11 7.20
N GLY A 470 8.03 14.81 5.92
CA GLY A 470 8.04 15.77 4.81
C GLY A 470 6.71 16.47 4.55
N ALA A 471 5.94 16.80 5.58
CA ALA A 471 4.58 17.37 5.47
C ALA A 471 4.49 18.66 4.65
N GLY A 472 5.59 19.42 4.51
CA GLY A 472 5.68 20.60 3.66
C GLY A 472 5.46 20.30 2.17
N GLY A 473 5.62 19.05 1.72
CA GLY A 473 5.30 18.65 0.35
C GLY A 473 3.83 18.87 0.01
N ALA A 474 2.91 18.68 0.96
CA ALA A 474 1.50 19.01 0.77
C ALA A 474 1.28 20.53 0.67
N VAL A 475 2.06 21.33 1.38
CA VAL A 475 2.05 22.79 1.26
C VAL A 475 2.54 23.24 -0.12
N ASP A 476 3.55 22.58 -0.67
CA ASP A 476 4.02 22.85 -2.05
C ASP A 476 2.87 22.62 -3.07
N VAL A 477 2.01 21.63 -2.84
CA VAL A 477 0.78 21.41 -3.63
C VAL A 477 -0.25 22.50 -3.34
N LEU A 478 -0.55 22.78 -2.06
CA LEU A 478 -1.55 23.78 -1.68
C LEU A 478 -1.22 25.15 -2.26
N CYS A 479 0.05 25.52 -2.36
CA CYS A 479 0.52 26.80 -2.88
C CYS A 479 0.82 26.81 -4.40
N GLY A 480 0.67 25.64 -5.07
CA GLY A 480 0.86 25.53 -6.52
C GLY A 480 2.29 25.50 -7.00
N LYS A 481 3.27 25.28 -6.11
CA LYS A 481 4.66 24.99 -6.51
C LYS A 481 4.76 23.66 -7.24
N VAL A 482 3.96 22.68 -6.79
CA VAL A 482 3.82 21.38 -7.41
C VAL A 482 2.35 21.23 -7.85
N ASN A 483 2.16 20.84 -9.09
CA ASN A 483 0.84 20.53 -9.59
C ASN A 483 0.39 19.17 -9.04
N PRO A 484 -0.77 19.05 -8.34
CA PRO A 484 -1.21 17.79 -7.78
C PRO A 484 -1.35 16.72 -8.85
N SER A 485 -0.74 15.57 -8.59
CA SER A 485 -0.70 14.43 -9.50
C SER A 485 -1.07 13.12 -8.80
N GLY A 486 -1.24 13.14 -7.48
CA GLY A 486 -1.67 11.99 -6.69
C GLY A 486 -3.06 11.50 -7.10
N ARG A 487 -3.29 10.19 -6.99
CA ARG A 487 -4.56 9.52 -7.27
C ARG A 487 -4.91 8.56 -6.14
N LEU A 488 -6.21 8.43 -5.82
CA LEU A 488 -6.65 7.55 -4.75
C LEU A 488 -6.29 6.09 -5.04
N PRO A 489 -5.57 5.40 -4.13
CA PRO A 489 -5.28 3.97 -4.25
C PRO A 489 -6.41 3.08 -3.70
N GLU A 490 -7.48 3.69 -3.21
CA GLU A 490 -8.67 3.07 -2.68
C GLU A 490 -9.90 3.97 -2.88
N THR A 491 -11.09 3.36 -2.96
CA THR A 491 -12.36 4.06 -3.08
C THR A 491 -12.72 4.76 -1.77
N PHE A 492 -13.19 6.00 -1.83
CA PHE A 492 -13.79 6.72 -0.70
C PHE A 492 -15.31 6.51 -0.72
N PRO A 493 -15.86 5.67 0.17
CA PRO A 493 -17.28 5.37 0.16
C PRO A 493 -18.11 6.40 0.93
N THR A 494 -19.43 6.38 0.71
CA THR A 494 -20.40 7.20 1.48
C THR A 494 -20.65 6.62 2.88
N LYS A 495 -20.40 5.31 3.08
CA LYS A 495 -20.62 4.59 4.34
C LYS A 495 -19.68 3.39 4.43
N VAL A 496 -19.43 2.94 5.64
CA VAL A 496 -18.73 1.67 5.88
C VAL A 496 -19.59 0.52 5.37
N ARG A 497 -18.99 -0.44 4.66
CA ARG A 497 -19.67 -1.67 4.22
C ARG A 497 -19.99 -2.55 5.42
N THR A 498 -21.25 -2.93 5.56
CA THR A 498 -21.76 -3.80 6.64
C THR A 498 -22.23 -5.16 6.13
N ASP A 499 -22.14 -5.37 4.82
CA ASP A 499 -22.48 -6.61 4.12
C ASP A 499 -21.32 -7.62 4.10
N LEU A 500 -20.11 -7.17 4.43
CA LEU A 500 -18.94 -8.02 4.59
C LEU A 500 -18.98 -8.75 5.93
N ASP A 501 -18.53 -10.00 5.95
CA ASP A 501 -18.20 -10.66 7.20
C ASP A 501 -16.94 -10.03 7.77
N TYR A 502 -17.12 -9.04 8.65
CA TYR A 502 -16.07 -8.27 9.30
C TYR A 502 -16.54 -7.78 10.68
N PRO A 503 -15.78 -8.02 11.74
CA PRO A 503 -14.48 -8.68 11.80
C PRO A 503 -14.57 -10.22 11.96
N GLY A 504 -15.63 -10.86 11.55
CA GLY A 504 -15.89 -12.27 11.75
C GLY A 504 -16.46 -12.58 13.13
N ASN A 505 -16.49 -13.87 13.51
CA ASN A 505 -17.06 -14.34 14.77
C ASN A 505 -16.02 -14.58 15.88
N GLY A 506 -14.79 -14.13 15.71
CA GLY A 506 -13.66 -14.32 16.63
C GLY A 506 -12.86 -15.63 16.41
N GLN A 507 -13.37 -16.55 15.59
CA GLN A 507 -12.68 -17.79 15.18
C GLN A 507 -12.50 -17.88 13.67
N THR A 508 -13.51 -17.46 12.92
CA THR A 508 -13.53 -17.48 11.47
C THR A 508 -14.04 -16.17 10.92
N VAL A 509 -13.55 -15.83 9.73
CA VAL A 509 -14.06 -14.76 8.87
C VAL A 509 -14.17 -15.31 7.44
N GLU A 510 -15.34 -15.15 6.82
CA GLU A 510 -15.54 -15.53 5.43
C GLU A 510 -15.39 -14.31 4.51
N TYR A 511 -14.59 -14.47 3.45
CA TYR A 511 -14.47 -13.42 2.43
C TYR A 511 -15.59 -13.60 1.40
N ASN A 512 -16.82 -13.38 1.88
CA ASN A 512 -18.07 -13.63 1.16
C ASN A 512 -18.31 -12.68 -0.01
N GLU A 513 -17.65 -11.52 -0.04
CA GLU A 513 -17.67 -10.57 -1.15
C GLU A 513 -16.90 -11.08 -2.38
N LYS A 514 -16.07 -12.09 -2.21
CA LYS A 514 -15.28 -12.72 -3.27
C LYS A 514 -14.44 -11.71 -4.05
N LEU A 515 -14.62 -11.62 -5.37
CA LEU A 515 -13.88 -10.69 -6.23
C LEU A 515 -14.31 -9.22 -6.06
N PHE A 516 -15.43 -8.96 -5.36
CA PHE A 516 -16.03 -7.62 -5.29
C PHE A 516 -15.48 -6.80 -4.12
N VAL A 517 -14.16 -6.57 -4.13
CA VAL A 517 -13.43 -5.71 -3.21
C VAL A 517 -13.20 -4.35 -3.85
N GLY A 518 -13.29 -3.27 -3.07
CA GLY A 518 -13.05 -1.92 -3.51
C GLY A 518 -13.89 -1.52 -4.72
N TYR A 519 -13.30 -0.85 -5.71
CA TYR A 519 -14.03 -0.35 -6.90
C TYR A 519 -14.75 -1.46 -7.66
N ARG A 520 -14.30 -2.72 -7.59
CA ARG A 520 -14.98 -3.86 -8.23
C ARG A 520 -16.40 -4.07 -7.70
N TYR A 521 -16.63 -3.75 -6.43
CA TYR A 521 -17.96 -3.70 -5.84
C TYR A 521 -18.69 -2.40 -6.21
N TYR A 522 -17.99 -1.29 -6.03
CA TYR A 522 -18.60 0.04 -6.17
C TYR A 522 -18.95 0.40 -7.62
N ASP A 523 -18.40 -0.26 -8.63
CA ASP A 523 -18.83 -0.08 -10.02
C ASP A 523 -20.30 -0.43 -10.22
N LYS A 524 -20.81 -1.41 -9.44
CA LYS A 524 -22.22 -1.80 -9.41
C LYS A 524 -23.07 -0.97 -8.42
N HIS A 525 -22.41 -0.21 -7.52
CA HIS A 525 -23.05 0.58 -6.47
C HIS A 525 -22.57 2.04 -6.51
N PRO A 526 -22.78 2.76 -7.63
CA PRO A 526 -22.27 4.12 -7.82
C PRO A 526 -22.79 5.12 -6.80
N GLU A 527 -23.97 4.90 -6.21
CA GLU A 527 -24.56 5.72 -5.16
C GLU A 527 -23.84 5.62 -3.82
N GLU A 528 -22.99 4.63 -3.64
CA GLU A 528 -22.20 4.42 -2.42
C GLU A 528 -20.78 5.01 -2.51
N ILE A 529 -20.46 5.76 -3.56
CA ILE A 529 -19.14 6.37 -3.79
C ILE A 529 -19.18 7.88 -3.56
N VAL A 530 -18.18 8.40 -2.84
CA VAL A 530 -17.85 9.83 -2.82
C VAL A 530 -16.77 10.12 -3.88
N TYR A 531 -15.66 9.39 -3.80
CA TYR A 531 -14.56 9.48 -4.78
C TYR A 531 -14.14 8.07 -5.20
N PRO A 532 -14.07 7.79 -6.51
CA PRO A 532 -13.72 6.46 -7.00
C PRO A 532 -12.21 6.18 -6.89
N PHE A 533 -11.86 4.91 -6.93
CA PHE A 533 -10.49 4.45 -7.11
C PHE A 533 -9.82 5.14 -8.31
N GLY A 534 -8.60 5.59 -8.13
CA GLY A 534 -7.84 6.33 -9.15
C GLY A 534 -8.19 7.82 -9.27
N HIS A 535 -9.18 8.33 -8.51
CA HIS A 535 -9.57 9.74 -8.57
C HIS A 535 -8.49 10.67 -8.01
N GLY A 536 -8.35 11.82 -8.65
CA GLY A 536 -7.57 12.96 -8.23
C GLY A 536 -7.58 14.04 -9.30
N LEU A 537 -7.62 15.29 -8.87
CA LEU A 537 -7.63 16.46 -9.75
C LEU A 537 -6.22 17.00 -9.96
N SER A 538 -6.09 17.86 -10.97
CA SER A 538 -4.88 18.61 -11.30
C SER A 538 -5.23 20.09 -11.48
N TYR A 539 -4.25 20.97 -11.29
CA TYR A 539 -4.41 22.39 -11.65
C TYR A 539 -4.33 22.64 -13.17
N THR A 540 -3.90 21.62 -13.93
CA THR A 540 -3.94 21.64 -15.40
C THR A 540 -5.00 20.66 -15.91
N LYS A 541 -5.14 20.55 -17.24
CA LYS A 541 -6.11 19.66 -17.89
C LYS A 541 -5.42 18.79 -18.92
N PHE A 542 -5.89 17.55 -19.03
CA PHE A 542 -5.37 16.59 -19.99
C PHE A 542 -6.43 16.14 -20.97
N GLU A 543 -6.04 16.00 -22.23
CA GLU A 543 -6.87 15.51 -23.31
C GLU A 543 -6.33 14.18 -23.84
N TYR A 544 -7.21 13.20 -24.02
CA TYR A 544 -6.90 11.87 -24.49
C TYR A 544 -7.52 11.68 -25.87
N LYS A 545 -6.75 11.19 -26.86
CA LYS A 545 -7.21 10.97 -28.23
C LYS A 545 -6.58 9.74 -28.87
N ASN A 546 -7.19 9.28 -29.98
CA ASN A 546 -6.60 8.33 -30.92
C ASN A 546 -6.21 6.99 -30.29
N VAL A 547 -7.11 6.42 -29.45
CA VAL A 547 -6.86 5.09 -28.90
C VAL A 547 -6.77 4.05 -30.02
N LYS A 548 -5.80 3.16 -29.88
CA LYS A 548 -5.61 2.01 -30.75
C LYS A 548 -5.23 0.81 -29.91
N THR A 549 -5.99 -0.25 -30.08
CA THR A 549 -5.76 -1.53 -29.42
C THR A 549 -5.43 -2.57 -30.49
N GLU A 550 -4.34 -3.31 -30.31
CA GLU A 550 -3.97 -4.40 -31.21
C GLU A 550 -3.36 -5.57 -30.46
N ARG A 551 -3.55 -6.78 -30.99
CA ARG A 551 -2.93 -7.99 -30.50
C ARG A 551 -1.64 -8.28 -31.27
N LYS A 552 -0.53 -8.49 -30.55
CA LYS A 552 0.76 -8.95 -31.09
C LYS A 552 1.18 -10.26 -30.42
N GLY A 553 0.88 -11.38 -31.02
CA GLY A 553 1.12 -12.69 -30.39
C GLY A 553 0.30 -12.84 -29.10
N ASN A 554 0.94 -12.97 -27.95
CA ASN A 554 0.32 -13.07 -26.63
C ASN A 554 0.26 -11.72 -25.90
N THR A 555 0.56 -10.62 -26.58
CA THR A 555 0.57 -9.28 -25.98
C THR A 555 -0.56 -8.44 -26.54
N LEU A 556 -1.32 -7.81 -25.63
CA LEU A 556 -2.23 -6.71 -25.92
C LEU A 556 -1.41 -5.41 -25.92
N CYS A 557 -1.39 -4.69 -27.04
CA CYS A 557 -0.77 -3.38 -27.13
C CYS A 557 -1.88 -2.30 -27.17
N VAL A 558 -1.84 -1.34 -26.25
CA VAL A 558 -2.75 -0.21 -26.20
C VAL A 558 -1.95 1.06 -26.37
N SER A 559 -2.34 1.93 -27.29
CA SER A 559 -1.67 3.24 -27.49
C SER A 559 -2.68 4.35 -27.74
N PHE A 560 -2.35 5.56 -27.33
CA PHE A 560 -3.16 6.76 -27.53
C PHE A 560 -2.32 8.01 -27.37
N ASP A 561 -2.85 9.17 -27.76
CA ASP A 561 -2.20 10.47 -27.56
C ASP A 561 -2.72 11.11 -26.26
N LEU A 562 -1.81 11.57 -25.43
CA LEU A 562 -2.10 12.35 -24.20
C LEU A 562 -1.51 13.75 -24.35
N LYS A 563 -2.34 14.79 -24.16
CA LYS A 563 -1.94 16.18 -24.27
C LYS A 563 -2.26 16.96 -23.00
N ASN A 564 -1.32 17.74 -22.52
CA ASN A 564 -1.60 18.78 -21.53
C ASN A 564 -2.18 20.01 -22.26
N ILE A 565 -3.45 20.32 -22.01
CA ILE A 565 -4.17 21.42 -22.66
C ILE A 565 -4.35 22.64 -21.76
N GLY A 566 -3.76 22.65 -20.56
CA GLY A 566 -3.78 23.79 -19.65
C GLY A 566 -2.45 24.55 -19.66
N ASP A 567 -2.36 25.54 -18.78
CA ASP A 567 -1.26 26.53 -18.77
C ASP A 567 -0.13 26.18 -17.78
N MET A 568 -0.23 25.05 -17.06
CA MET A 568 0.73 24.61 -16.06
C MET A 568 1.29 23.22 -16.43
N ASP A 569 2.58 23.01 -16.22
CA ASP A 569 3.18 21.70 -16.31
C ASP A 569 2.55 20.75 -15.29
N GLY A 570 2.42 19.47 -15.62
CA GLY A 570 1.81 18.50 -14.70
C GLY A 570 1.97 17.06 -15.12
N ALA A 571 1.58 16.17 -14.24
CA ALA A 571 1.56 14.74 -14.51
C ALA A 571 0.13 14.18 -14.49
N GLU A 572 -0.13 13.27 -15.40
CA GLU A 572 -1.37 12.50 -15.45
C GLU A 572 -1.10 11.03 -15.18
N VAL A 573 -1.93 10.41 -14.36
CA VAL A 573 -1.91 8.96 -14.13
C VAL A 573 -2.90 8.29 -15.05
N VAL A 574 -2.39 7.71 -16.11
CA VAL A 574 -3.18 6.95 -17.08
C VAL A 574 -3.42 5.54 -16.56
N GLN A 575 -4.66 5.08 -16.60
CA GLN A 575 -5.12 3.80 -16.06
C GLN A 575 -5.77 2.98 -17.18
N ILE A 576 -5.30 1.75 -17.38
CA ILE A 576 -5.83 0.81 -18.37
C ILE A 576 -6.64 -0.26 -17.65
N TYR A 577 -7.90 -0.37 -17.98
CA TYR A 577 -8.79 -1.40 -17.48
C TYR A 577 -9.27 -2.31 -18.61
N SER A 578 -9.64 -3.53 -18.26
CA SER A 578 -10.31 -4.44 -19.20
C SER A 578 -11.60 -4.98 -18.61
N GLY A 579 -12.61 -5.12 -19.44
CA GLY A 579 -13.86 -5.81 -19.14
C GLY A 579 -14.09 -6.97 -20.09
N ASP A 580 -14.70 -8.04 -19.60
CA ASP A 580 -15.13 -9.21 -20.37
C ASP A 580 -16.65 -9.35 -20.27
N PRO A 581 -17.40 -8.73 -21.20
CA PRO A 581 -18.88 -8.68 -21.13
C PRO A 581 -19.54 -10.01 -21.45
N VAL A 582 -18.78 -10.99 -21.96
CA VAL A 582 -19.28 -12.31 -22.39
C VAL A 582 -18.66 -13.45 -21.61
N SER A 583 -18.03 -13.16 -20.49
CA SER A 583 -17.39 -14.16 -19.62
C SER A 583 -18.36 -15.26 -19.19
N THR A 584 -17.87 -16.52 -19.19
CA THR A 584 -18.63 -17.66 -18.71
C THR A 584 -18.68 -17.77 -17.19
N VAL A 585 -17.89 -16.98 -16.50
CA VAL A 585 -17.82 -16.91 -15.03
C VAL A 585 -18.16 -15.49 -14.54
N ILE A 586 -18.59 -15.37 -13.27
CA ILE A 586 -18.85 -14.07 -12.67
C ILE A 586 -17.52 -13.30 -12.57
N ARG A 587 -17.49 -12.07 -13.11
CA ARG A 587 -16.37 -11.14 -13.06
C ARG A 587 -16.82 -9.73 -12.70
N PRO A 588 -15.91 -8.87 -12.18
CA PRO A 588 -16.12 -7.43 -12.12
C PRO A 588 -16.36 -6.83 -13.52
N GLU A 589 -17.04 -5.70 -13.59
CA GLU A 589 -17.30 -4.99 -14.86
C GLU A 589 -16.01 -4.61 -15.58
N LYS A 590 -15.01 -4.19 -14.80
CA LYS A 590 -13.68 -3.88 -15.28
C LYS A 590 -12.65 -4.10 -14.19
N GLU A 591 -11.42 -4.34 -14.61
CA GLU A 591 -10.29 -4.61 -13.72
C GLU A 591 -9.05 -3.87 -14.25
N LEU A 592 -8.30 -3.23 -13.35
CA LEU A 592 -7.03 -2.57 -13.67
C LEU A 592 -6.03 -3.59 -14.22
N ARG A 593 -5.38 -3.25 -15.34
CA ARG A 593 -4.36 -4.09 -15.99
C ARG A 593 -2.99 -3.44 -16.03
N ALA A 594 -2.97 -2.12 -16.20
CA ALA A 594 -1.74 -1.37 -16.24
C ALA A 594 -1.99 0.10 -15.86
N PHE A 595 -0.94 0.78 -15.46
CA PHE A 595 -0.96 2.22 -15.21
C PHE A 595 0.40 2.85 -15.50
N LYS A 596 0.40 4.15 -15.75
CA LYS A 596 1.61 4.94 -15.94
C LYS A 596 1.37 6.40 -15.55
N LYS A 597 2.30 6.97 -14.79
CA LYS A 597 2.35 8.41 -14.54
C LYS A 597 3.13 9.06 -15.68
N VAL A 598 2.56 10.08 -16.31
CA VAL A 598 3.12 10.74 -17.49
C VAL A 598 3.25 12.23 -17.25
N TYR A 599 4.47 12.74 -17.20
CA TYR A 599 4.77 14.15 -17.04
C TYR A 599 4.72 14.85 -18.39
N LEU A 600 4.00 15.99 -18.47
CA LEU A 600 3.84 16.81 -19.66
C LEU A 600 3.98 18.29 -19.31
N THR A 601 4.79 19.01 -20.10
CA THR A 601 4.78 20.46 -20.06
C THR A 601 3.49 21.03 -20.67
N SER A 602 3.16 22.27 -20.34
CA SER A 602 2.00 22.96 -20.94
C SER A 602 2.05 22.89 -22.47
N GLY A 603 0.95 22.46 -23.09
CA GLY A 603 0.83 22.29 -24.54
C GLY A 603 1.46 21.02 -25.11
N GLU A 604 2.25 20.27 -24.36
CA GLU A 604 2.93 19.06 -24.84
C GLU A 604 1.94 17.91 -25.12
N THR A 605 2.25 17.16 -26.18
CA THR A 605 1.57 15.90 -26.51
C THR A 605 2.58 14.76 -26.52
N LYS A 606 2.25 13.67 -25.84
CA LYS A 606 3.02 12.40 -25.86
C LYS A 606 2.14 11.26 -26.32
N GLN A 607 2.68 10.36 -27.16
CA GLN A 607 2.08 9.07 -27.38
C GLN A 607 2.41 8.17 -26.19
N VAL A 608 1.37 7.63 -25.56
CA VAL A 608 1.46 6.70 -24.44
C VAL A 608 1.14 5.30 -24.93
N SER A 609 1.92 4.32 -24.50
CA SER A 609 1.71 2.92 -24.89
C SER A 609 1.85 1.99 -23.69
N PHE A 610 1.10 0.89 -23.75
CA PHE A 610 1.10 -0.21 -22.78
C PHE A 610 1.20 -1.53 -23.51
N GLU A 611 1.88 -2.47 -22.86
CA GLU A 611 1.93 -3.87 -23.24
C GLU A 611 1.43 -4.71 -22.07
N VAL A 612 0.40 -5.51 -22.29
CA VAL A 612 -0.23 -6.39 -21.30
C VAL A 612 -0.23 -7.81 -21.84
N ASP A 613 0.27 -8.77 -21.07
CA ASP A 613 0.16 -10.17 -21.44
C ASP A 613 -1.32 -10.55 -21.51
N LEU A 614 -1.76 -11.24 -22.55
CA LEU A 614 -3.14 -11.69 -22.70
C LEU A 614 -3.60 -12.55 -21.52
N LYS A 615 -2.69 -13.27 -20.87
CA LYS A 615 -2.97 -14.06 -19.66
C LYS A 615 -3.51 -13.20 -18.52
N GLU A 616 -3.07 -11.94 -18.43
CA GLU A 616 -3.55 -10.98 -17.42
C GLU A 616 -5.00 -10.50 -17.66
N LEU A 617 -5.57 -10.74 -18.83
CA LEU A 617 -7.00 -10.50 -19.11
C LEU A 617 -7.89 -11.64 -18.62
N GLY A 618 -7.30 -12.75 -18.22
CA GLY A 618 -7.98 -13.96 -17.82
C GLY A 618 -8.52 -13.93 -16.38
N TYR A 619 -9.10 -15.05 -15.99
CA TYR A 619 -9.47 -15.40 -14.63
C TYR A 619 -8.76 -16.71 -14.21
N TYR A 620 -8.70 -16.98 -12.91
CA TYR A 620 -8.12 -18.23 -12.42
C TYR A 620 -9.12 -19.38 -12.54
N ASN A 621 -8.82 -20.36 -13.40
CA ASN A 621 -9.64 -21.56 -13.52
C ASN A 621 -9.22 -22.61 -12.50
N VAL A 622 -10.13 -22.89 -11.54
CA VAL A 622 -9.87 -23.77 -10.40
C VAL A 622 -9.61 -25.22 -10.83
N LEU A 623 -10.26 -25.68 -11.88
CA LEU A 623 -10.08 -27.06 -12.38
C LEU A 623 -8.74 -27.25 -13.09
N LEU A 624 -8.34 -26.27 -13.89
CA LEU A 624 -7.06 -26.28 -14.62
C LEU A 624 -5.89 -25.86 -13.73
N LYS A 625 -6.17 -25.25 -12.58
CA LYS A 625 -5.18 -24.63 -11.68
C LYS A 625 -4.27 -23.63 -12.41
N ASP A 626 -4.82 -22.88 -13.36
CA ASP A 626 -4.09 -21.90 -14.17
C ASP A 626 -5.02 -20.75 -14.61
N TRP A 627 -4.40 -19.66 -15.07
CA TRP A 627 -5.10 -18.51 -15.63
C TRP A 627 -5.61 -18.83 -17.04
N VAL A 628 -6.86 -18.50 -17.30
CA VAL A 628 -7.54 -18.72 -18.57
C VAL A 628 -8.08 -17.41 -19.12
N THR A 629 -7.68 -17.07 -20.34
CA THR A 629 -8.26 -15.97 -21.11
C THR A 629 -9.22 -16.58 -22.11
N GLU A 630 -10.51 -16.34 -21.93
CA GLU A 630 -11.54 -16.89 -22.80
C GLU A 630 -11.49 -16.26 -24.20
N PRO A 631 -11.75 -17.04 -25.27
CA PRO A 631 -11.96 -16.45 -26.58
C PRO A 631 -13.21 -15.59 -26.59
N GLY A 632 -13.10 -14.34 -27.02
CA GLY A 632 -14.24 -13.45 -27.03
C GLY A 632 -13.87 -11.99 -27.25
N LYS A 633 -14.87 -11.15 -27.08
CA LYS A 633 -14.76 -9.70 -27.12
C LYS A 633 -14.35 -9.17 -25.74
N TYR A 634 -13.29 -8.38 -25.69
CA TYR A 634 -12.89 -7.61 -24.53
C TYR A 634 -13.05 -6.12 -24.82
N ILE A 635 -13.43 -5.37 -23.81
CA ILE A 635 -13.47 -3.90 -23.84
C ILE A 635 -12.25 -3.39 -23.09
N ILE A 636 -11.51 -2.51 -23.72
CA ILE A 636 -10.33 -1.86 -23.13
C ILE A 636 -10.70 -0.41 -22.83
N TYR A 637 -10.61 -0.04 -21.57
CA TYR A 637 -10.90 1.30 -21.09
C TYR A 637 -9.60 2.03 -20.77
N VAL A 638 -9.46 3.26 -21.25
CA VAL A 638 -8.40 4.19 -20.88
C VAL A 638 -9.00 5.30 -20.03
N GLY A 639 -8.62 5.38 -18.78
CA GLY A 639 -9.23 6.29 -17.81
C GLY A 639 -8.23 7.12 -17.02
N ALA A 640 -8.73 8.20 -16.42
CA ALA A 640 -8.08 8.98 -15.37
C ALA A 640 -8.50 8.49 -13.96
N SER A 641 -9.51 7.62 -13.88
CA SER A 641 -9.93 6.87 -12.69
C SER A 641 -10.77 5.65 -13.13
N SER A 642 -11.17 4.80 -12.19
CA SER A 642 -12.08 3.68 -12.48
C SER A 642 -13.43 4.11 -13.03
N ARG A 643 -13.82 5.39 -12.88
CA ARG A 643 -15.10 5.93 -13.36
C ARG A 643 -14.95 7.09 -14.34
N ASP A 644 -13.80 7.71 -14.42
CA ASP A 644 -13.50 8.75 -15.42
C ASP A 644 -12.82 8.10 -16.63
N ILE A 645 -13.61 7.36 -17.42
CA ILE A 645 -13.15 6.72 -18.65
C ILE A 645 -13.11 7.74 -19.77
N ARG A 646 -11.96 7.91 -20.37
CA ARG A 646 -11.70 8.91 -21.42
C ARG A 646 -11.76 8.34 -22.82
N LEU A 647 -11.32 7.09 -22.99
CA LEU A 647 -11.35 6.38 -24.27
C LEU A 647 -11.74 4.92 -24.04
N GLU A 648 -12.39 4.34 -25.06
CA GLU A 648 -12.74 2.92 -25.11
C GLU A 648 -12.37 2.35 -26.46
N ASP A 649 -11.94 1.10 -26.48
CA ASP A 649 -11.71 0.33 -27.70
C ASP A 649 -12.04 -1.15 -27.46
N GLU A 650 -12.28 -1.90 -28.52
CA GLU A 650 -12.69 -3.28 -28.46
C GLU A 650 -11.63 -4.18 -29.12
N ILE A 651 -11.38 -5.32 -28.52
CA ILE A 651 -10.49 -6.32 -29.09
C ILE A 651 -11.12 -7.72 -29.02
N PHE A 652 -10.92 -8.52 -30.05
CA PHE A 652 -11.27 -9.93 -30.05
C PHE A 652 -10.04 -10.79 -29.78
N ILE A 653 -10.16 -11.67 -28.79
CA ILE A 653 -9.13 -12.66 -28.45
C ILE A 653 -9.59 -14.03 -28.93
N GLY A 654 -8.72 -14.75 -29.67
CA GLY A 654 -9.04 -16.01 -30.30
C GLY A 654 -9.36 -15.88 -31.79
N ASP A 655 -9.49 -17.04 -32.49
CA ASP A 655 -9.65 -17.10 -33.96
C ASP A 655 -11.13 -17.14 -34.42
N LYS A 656 -12.07 -17.14 -33.48
CA LYS A 656 -13.52 -17.20 -33.79
C LYS A 656 -14.30 -16.30 -32.79
N ALA A 657 -15.44 -15.80 -33.28
CA ALA A 657 -16.46 -15.21 -32.46
C ALA A 657 -16.81 -16.11 -31.26
N PRO A 658 -17.26 -15.55 -30.13
CA PRO A 658 -17.53 -16.31 -28.90
C PRO A 658 -18.28 -17.59 -29.24
N TYR A 659 -17.78 -18.71 -28.73
CA TYR A 659 -18.51 -19.96 -28.87
C TYR A 659 -19.92 -19.74 -28.32
N SER A 660 -20.93 -19.90 -29.15
CA SER A 660 -22.20 -20.36 -28.66
C SER A 660 -21.91 -21.74 -28.09
N ILE A 661 -21.73 -21.86 -26.80
CA ILE A 661 -21.68 -23.16 -26.15
C ILE A 661 -23.05 -23.74 -26.38
N ASP A 662 -23.12 -24.65 -27.34
CA ASP A 662 -24.28 -25.50 -27.51
C ASP A 662 -24.30 -26.42 -26.28
N ILE A 663 -25.01 -25.97 -25.26
CA ILE A 663 -25.15 -26.68 -23.97
C ILE A 663 -26.00 -27.92 -24.24
N LYS A 664 -25.44 -28.88 -24.92
CA LYS A 664 -25.90 -30.25 -24.83
C LYS A 664 -25.36 -30.87 -23.56
N GLY A 665 -25.96 -30.47 -22.45
CA GLY A 665 -26.08 -31.31 -21.28
C GLY A 665 -24.84 -31.61 -20.44
N GLU A 666 -23.71 -30.92 -20.60
CA GLU A 666 -22.58 -31.01 -19.66
C GLU A 666 -22.30 -29.66 -19.07
N THR A 667 -22.77 -29.46 -17.89
CA THR A 667 -22.48 -28.32 -17.03
C THR A 667 -20.99 -28.34 -16.70
N MET A 668 -20.18 -27.55 -17.39
CA MET A 668 -18.88 -27.18 -16.88
C MET A 668 -19.11 -26.11 -15.80
N ILE A 669 -19.23 -26.56 -14.57
CA ILE A 669 -19.24 -25.71 -13.39
C ILE A 669 -17.78 -25.32 -13.16
N GLY A 670 -17.43 -24.06 -13.46
CA GLY A 670 -16.17 -23.44 -13.12
C GLY A 670 -16.18 -22.84 -11.73
#